data_26e9787f07704f55e92cb843abeaebe7
#
_entry.id   26e9787f07704f55e92cb843abeaebe7
#
_cell.length_a   1.000
_cell.length_b   1.000
_cell.length_c   1.000
_cell.angle_alpha   90.00
_cell.angle_beta   90.00
_cell.angle_gamma   90.00
#
_symmetry.space_group_name_H-M   'P 1'
#
loop_
_entity.id
_entity.type
_entity.pdbx_description
1 polymer ?
#
loop_
_entity_poly.entity_id
_entity_poly.type
_entity_poly.pdbx_seq_one_letter_code
_entity_poly.pdbx_strand_id
1 'polypeptide(L)'
;MQAFTAEKTELLATYGADAHCGLTEAQAQKNKEQYGENALTRRKPDTLLKRLWDAATEPMLLMLIAAGLIALAVNIVRQVTGGEADFLECVGVFVAIALSVVISVVMEGRSAKAFEALSKINADMTVRAVRDGQTVTLHSAHLAVGDVVLLSAGDKVPADGRLLESTALRVDESALTGESFPVKKDSELVLTDEKTPLAERANMLYSGTFVTEGNGRLLVTAVGDATEFGKIAGELGNAEKSSTPLQEKLARLGKTITVLGVIAAGIVFAAQLIFFAFHGGLHLEAVMEAFITSIVLIVAAVPEGLPTIVAVSLSINIIKLSKQNALVKKMIASETIGCISVICSDKTGTLTENKMTVRAFYDTRWHKEAAALQNEYLTHNICLNTTADLAPDGGFIGNPTECAMLRFFEQADTGNTYRREREDHTRLCAFPFSSELKHMTTISNVDGRILSYVKGSPECVLDMCALKPDRLAELRRVLVQAEEQAMRVIAFAHKELAEMEDFSAKEAHRRMESDMVFDGFVAIADPLRSDVYDAVAACRSAGVGVKILTGDNIVTATAIAKELDLLADGCVALEAKEVEEMSDRRLQKMLPKISVIARSTPTVKMRVVKLLKARGDVVAVTGDGINDAPALKNADVGIAMGISGTEVSKEASDIVLLDDSFATIVKAVEWGRNIYENFKRFISFQLTVNIASVICVFVSVLMGLPAPFTALQLLWINIIMDGPPALTLGLEPGYSDLMRRRPTNRSENIISKGMLARITATGVYMSVVFLLQYKLNFLGAAQGEMTTVLFTLFVLFQLFNAFNCRELHSESIFCHLFKNKLMLLVVGCTFVLQVLIIQFAGAFFGTVPLGIAMWGKLFALAFSVIVLSEVIKVFARLFQKKKA
;
A
#
# COMPACT_ATOMS: atom_id res chain seq x y z
N MET A 1 -5.21 -39.47 17.28
CA MET A 1 -6.19 -38.83 18.18
C MET A 1 -6.55 -37.49 17.55
N GLN A 2 -7.82 -37.25 17.30
CA GLN A 2 -8.28 -35.97 16.71
C GLN A 2 -8.62 -35.02 17.84
N ALA A 3 -8.09 -33.79 17.80
CA ALA A 3 -8.18 -32.83 18.89
C ALA A 3 -9.62 -32.40 19.23
N PHE A 4 -10.56 -32.47 18.29
CA PHE A 4 -11.97 -32.12 18.51
C PHE A 4 -12.82 -33.24 19.16
N THR A 5 -12.35 -34.50 19.16
CA THR A 5 -13.02 -35.62 19.82
C THR A 5 -12.40 -35.93 21.18
N ALA A 6 -11.22 -35.37 21.48
CA ALA A 6 -10.51 -35.64 22.71
C ALA A 6 -10.96 -34.76 23.87
N GLU A 7 -10.88 -35.27 25.10
CA GLU A 7 -11.10 -34.54 26.32
C GLU A 7 -9.99 -33.50 26.54
N LYS A 8 -10.34 -32.32 27.11
CA LYS A 8 -9.38 -31.22 27.37
C LYS A 8 -8.19 -31.70 28.22
N THR A 9 -8.47 -32.49 29.27
CA THR A 9 -7.48 -33.06 30.18
C THR A 9 -6.49 -34.00 29.50
N GLU A 10 -6.96 -34.80 28.55
CA GLU A 10 -6.15 -35.74 27.80
C GLU A 10 -5.21 -35.01 26.83
N LEU A 11 -5.68 -33.93 26.18
CA LEU A 11 -4.85 -33.08 25.29
C LEU A 11 -3.78 -32.33 26.07
N LEU A 12 -4.15 -31.76 27.22
CA LEU A 12 -3.19 -31.08 28.11
C LEU A 12 -2.08 -32.03 28.56
N ALA A 13 -2.43 -33.24 28.98
CA ALA A 13 -1.46 -34.26 29.37
C ALA A 13 -0.57 -34.71 28.19
N THR A 14 -1.14 -34.85 26.99
CA THR A 14 -0.42 -35.27 25.78
C THR A 14 0.65 -34.29 25.38
N TYR A 15 0.38 -32.96 25.50
CA TYR A 15 1.32 -31.90 25.12
C TYR A 15 2.16 -31.40 26.29
N GLY A 16 1.94 -31.91 27.50
CA GLY A 16 2.64 -31.50 28.72
C GLY A 16 2.29 -30.08 29.15
N ALA A 17 1.08 -29.61 28.84
CA ALA A 17 0.61 -28.26 29.11
C ALA A 17 -0.32 -28.23 30.33
N ASP A 18 -0.33 -27.10 31.05
CA ASP A 18 -1.31 -26.80 32.10
C ASP A 18 -2.29 -25.71 31.60
N ALA A 19 -3.58 -25.87 31.94
CA ALA A 19 -4.60 -24.94 31.47
C ALA A 19 -4.40 -23.51 31.96
N HIS A 20 -3.84 -23.31 33.17
CA HIS A 20 -3.63 -21.99 33.77
C HIS A 20 -2.19 -21.48 33.67
N CYS A 21 -1.22 -22.37 33.83
CA CYS A 21 0.21 -22.04 33.78
C CYS A 21 0.80 -22.12 32.36
N GLY A 22 0.14 -22.81 31.41
CA GLY A 22 0.67 -23.02 30.07
C GLY A 22 1.81 -24.03 30.02
N LEU A 23 2.69 -23.90 29.02
CA LEU A 23 3.94 -24.65 28.91
C LEU A 23 5.07 -23.93 29.68
N THR A 24 6.04 -24.70 30.16
CA THR A 24 7.35 -24.14 30.51
C THR A 24 8.17 -23.88 29.27
N GLU A 25 9.13 -22.95 29.32
CA GLU A 25 9.98 -22.64 28.17
C GLU A 25 10.73 -23.88 27.63
N ALA A 26 11.17 -24.76 28.52
CA ALA A 26 11.83 -26.02 28.15
C ALA A 26 10.90 -26.99 27.41
N GLN A 27 9.64 -27.06 27.82
CA GLN A 27 8.62 -27.88 27.14
C GLN A 27 8.26 -27.28 25.79
N ALA A 28 8.11 -25.95 25.70
CA ALA A 28 7.83 -25.25 24.45
C ALA A 28 8.95 -25.51 23.42
N GLN A 29 10.21 -25.45 23.84
CA GLN A 29 11.35 -25.74 22.98
C GLN A 29 11.34 -27.21 22.50
N LYS A 30 11.07 -28.15 23.39
CA LYS A 30 10.97 -29.59 23.05
C LYS A 30 9.83 -29.85 22.05
N ASN A 31 8.66 -29.24 22.28
CA ASN A 31 7.52 -29.38 21.40
C ASN A 31 7.78 -28.76 20.02
N LYS A 32 8.50 -27.61 19.97
CA LYS A 32 8.93 -26.99 18.73
C LYS A 32 9.87 -27.88 17.92
N GLU A 33 10.81 -28.58 18.57
CA GLU A 33 11.69 -29.54 17.90
C GLU A 33 10.91 -30.76 17.36
N GLN A 34 9.87 -31.17 18.07
CA GLN A 34 9.06 -32.36 17.70
C GLN A 34 8.02 -32.06 16.61
N TYR A 35 7.33 -30.92 16.68
CA TYR A 35 6.19 -30.58 15.82
C TYR A 35 6.47 -29.49 14.79
N GLY A 36 7.67 -28.87 14.86
CA GLY A 36 8.08 -27.78 13.94
C GLY A 36 7.68 -26.38 14.43
N GLU A 37 8.06 -25.39 13.63
CA GLU A 37 7.73 -23.98 13.86
C GLU A 37 6.35 -23.64 13.27
N ASN A 38 5.68 -22.66 13.87
CA ASN A 38 4.42 -22.15 13.32
C ASN A 38 4.65 -21.23 12.12
N ALA A 39 5.20 -21.80 11.06
CA ALA A 39 5.47 -21.13 9.81
C ALA A 39 5.13 -22.05 8.63
N LEU A 40 4.47 -21.50 7.62
CA LEU A 40 4.19 -22.24 6.38
C LEU A 40 5.50 -22.42 5.60
N THR A 41 5.70 -23.61 5.05
CA THR A 41 6.85 -23.90 4.21
C THR A 41 6.81 -23.06 2.95
N ARG A 42 7.71 -22.08 2.88
CA ARG A 42 7.83 -21.24 1.69
C ARG A 42 8.45 -22.03 0.56
N ARG A 43 7.91 -21.84 -0.64
CA ARG A 43 8.50 -22.39 -1.87
C ARG A 43 9.95 -21.95 -1.96
N LYS A 44 10.87 -22.87 -2.13
CA LYS A 44 12.28 -22.55 -2.37
C LYS A 44 12.37 -21.65 -3.59
N PRO A 45 13.16 -20.57 -3.55
CA PRO A 45 13.35 -19.72 -4.72
C PRO A 45 13.86 -20.55 -5.89
N ASP A 46 13.39 -20.24 -7.09
CA ASP A 46 13.81 -20.93 -8.30
C ASP A 46 15.34 -20.96 -8.41
N THR A 47 15.88 -22.11 -8.76
CA THR A 47 17.32 -22.28 -8.91
C THR A 47 17.85 -21.38 -10.04
N LEU A 48 19.13 -20.99 -9.96
CA LEU A 48 19.75 -20.18 -11.01
C LEU A 48 19.61 -20.82 -12.40
N LEU A 49 19.75 -22.15 -12.49
CA LEU A 49 19.57 -22.89 -13.74
C LEU A 49 18.14 -22.77 -14.29
N LYS A 50 17.12 -22.85 -13.44
CA LYS A 50 15.74 -22.66 -13.88
C LYS A 50 15.49 -21.24 -14.38
N ARG A 51 15.98 -20.23 -13.68
CA ARG A 51 15.85 -18.81 -14.11
C ARG A 51 16.57 -18.54 -15.43
N LEU A 52 17.78 -19.12 -15.60
CA LEU A 52 18.49 -19.05 -16.87
C LEU A 52 17.72 -19.71 -18.01
N TRP A 53 17.10 -20.85 -17.74
CA TRP A 53 16.28 -21.55 -18.70
C TRP A 53 15.03 -20.78 -19.07
N ASP A 54 14.32 -20.27 -18.06
CA ASP A 54 13.09 -19.48 -18.27
C ASP A 54 13.41 -18.19 -19.06
N ALA A 55 14.50 -17.50 -18.74
CA ALA A 55 14.95 -16.34 -19.49
C ALA A 55 15.37 -16.71 -20.94
N ALA A 56 16.10 -17.79 -21.14
CA ALA A 56 16.53 -18.23 -22.46
C ALA A 56 15.37 -18.73 -23.34
N THR A 57 14.27 -19.17 -22.74
CA THR A 57 13.06 -19.64 -23.43
C THR A 57 12.01 -18.55 -23.64
N GLU A 58 12.31 -17.28 -23.30
CA GLU A 58 11.45 -16.18 -23.70
C GLU A 58 11.27 -16.15 -25.23
N PRO A 59 10.03 -15.96 -25.71
CA PRO A 59 9.71 -16.11 -27.15
C PRO A 59 10.62 -15.29 -28.07
N MET A 60 11.10 -14.17 -27.59
CA MET A 60 11.95 -13.28 -28.35
C MET A 60 13.41 -13.76 -28.40
N LEU A 61 13.97 -14.20 -27.28
CA LEU A 61 15.30 -14.78 -27.28
C LEU A 61 15.34 -16.08 -28.09
N LEU A 62 14.25 -16.86 -28.11
CA LEU A 62 14.11 -18.00 -29.00
C LEU A 62 14.17 -17.61 -30.47
N MET A 63 13.54 -16.51 -30.87
CA MET A 63 13.63 -15.99 -32.25
C MET A 63 15.06 -15.55 -32.60
N LEU A 64 15.74 -14.89 -31.66
CA LEU A 64 17.13 -14.49 -31.82
C LEU A 64 18.07 -15.70 -31.90
N ILE A 65 17.87 -16.71 -31.05
CA ILE A 65 18.61 -17.96 -31.12
C ILE A 65 18.41 -18.64 -32.46
N ALA A 66 17.16 -18.70 -32.95
CA ALA A 66 16.85 -19.26 -34.26
C ALA A 66 17.53 -18.47 -35.38
N ALA A 67 17.51 -17.14 -35.32
CA ALA A 67 18.23 -16.28 -36.27
C ALA A 67 19.74 -16.49 -36.23
N GLY A 68 20.33 -16.55 -35.04
CA GLY A 68 21.76 -16.85 -34.87
C GLY A 68 22.17 -18.22 -35.41
N LEU A 69 21.32 -19.25 -35.21
CA LEU A 69 21.54 -20.57 -35.76
C LEU A 69 21.44 -20.60 -37.30
N ILE A 70 20.51 -19.86 -37.87
CA ILE A 70 20.35 -19.71 -39.30
C ILE A 70 21.58 -18.97 -39.88
N ALA A 71 21.99 -17.86 -39.28
CA ALA A 71 23.17 -17.12 -39.66
C ALA A 71 24.44 -18.00 -39.60
N LEU A 72 24.56 -18.82 -38.57
CA LEU A 72 25.66 -19.78 -38.42
C LEU A 72 25.62 -20.83 -39.54
N ALA A 73 24.45 -21.40 -39.80
CA ALA A 73 24.27 -22.37 -40.89
C ALA A 73 24.66 -21.79 -42.28
N VAL A 74 24.29 -20.53 -42.52
CA VAL A 74 24.65 -19.82 -43.76
C VAL A 74 26.16 -19.63 -43.84
N ASN A 75 26.81 -19.21 -42.77
CA ASN A 75 28.25 -19.01 -42.76
C ASN A 75 29.01 -20.33 -42.91
N ILE A 76 28.49 -21.44 -42.39
CA ILE A 76 29.06 -22.78 -42.62
C ILE A 76 28.92 -23.16 -44.10
N VAL A 77 27.78 -22.94 -44.76
CA VAL A 77 27.58 -23.19 -46.17
C VAL A 77 28.50 -22.33 -47.03
N ARG A 78 28.64 -21.03 -46.74
CA ARG A 78 29.59 -20.13 -47.43
C ARG A 78 31.01 -20.64 -47.31
N GLN A 79 31.44 -21.07 -46.13
CA GLN A 79 32.78 -21.64 -45.93
C GLN A 79 33.03 -22.90 -46.76
N VAL A 80 32.01 -23.80 -46.85
CA VAL A 80 32.10 -25.04 -47.64
C VAL A 80 32.08 -24.77 -49.15
N THR A 81 31.34 -23.72 -49.58
CA THR A 81 31.27 -23.36 -51.05
C THR A 81 32.39 -22.42 -51.50
N GLY A 82 33.35 -22.08 -50.63
CA GLY A 82 34.52 -21.26 -50.99
C GLY A 82 34.23 -19.75 -50.95
N GLY A 83 33.11 -19.31 -50.34
CA GLY A 83 32.81 -17.91 -50.09
C GLY A 83 33.42 -17.38 -48.78
N GLU A 84 33.44 -16.07 -48.63
CA GLU A 84 33.85 -15.43 -47.35
C GLU A 84 32.79 -15.66 -46.26
N ALA A 85 33.19 -16.32 -45.14
CA ALA A 85 32.34 -16.58 -44.00
C ALA A 85 32.71 -15.68 -42.83
N ASP A 86 31.71 -15.00 -42.22
CA ASP A 86 31.91 -14.18 -41.06
C ASP A 86 31.35 -14.88 -39.79
N PHE A 87 32.19 -15.73 -39.18
CA PHE A 87 31.87 -16.41 -37.93
C PHE A 87 31.90 -15.46 -36.73
N LEU A 88 32.60 -14.32 -36.83
CA LEU A 88 32.73 -13.39 -35.73
C LEU A 88 31.38 -12.67 -35.44
N GLU A 89 30.61 -12.37 -36.48
CA GLU A 89 29.26 -11.85 -36.35
C GLU A 89 28.32 -12.84 -35.61
N CYS A 90 28.40 -14.13 -35.99
CA CYS A 90 27.62 -15.18 -35.32
C CYS A 90 27.96 -15.30 -33.83
N VAL A 91 29.27 -15.30 -33.50
CA VAL A 91 29.75 -15.32 -32.11
C VAL A 91 29.24 -14.09 -31.37
N GLY A 92 29.29 -12.92 -32.01
CA GLY A 92 28.78 -11.68 -31.42
C GLY A 92 27.31 -11.77 -31.04
N VAL A 93 26.45 -12.33 -31.92
CA VAL A 93 25.02 -12.54 -31.64
C VAL A 93 24.83 -13.47 -30.44
N PHE A 94 25.52 -14.60 -30.36
CA PHE A 94 25.39 -15.53 -29.23
C PHE A 94 25.92 -14.96 -27.93
N VAL A 95 27.00 -14.16 -27.95
CA VAL A 95 27.52 -13.44 -26.78
C VAL A 95 26.50 -12.41 -26.29
N ALA A 96 25.85 -11.67 -27.19
CA ALA A 96 24.84 -10.71 -26.86
C ALA A 96 23.58 -11.38 -26.27
N ILE A 97 23.14 -12.52 -26.81
CA ILE A 97 22.07 -13.33 -26.24
C ILE A 97 22.43 -13.79 -24.82
N ALA A 98 23.64 -14.31 -24.62
CA ALA A 98 24.08 -14.72 -23.29
C ALA A 98 24.12 -13.56 -22.30
N LEU A 99 24.57 -12.37 -22.73
CA LEU A 99 24.58 -11.15 -21.92
C LEU A 99 23.15 -10.71 -21.56
N SER A 100 22.21 -10.77 -22.53
CA SER A 100 20.80 -10.48 -22.31
C SER A 100 20.19 -11.39 -21.23
N VAL A 101 20.40 -12.70 -21.35
CA VAL A 101 19.94 -13.69 -20.37
C VAL A 101 20.52 -13.39 -18.99
N VAL A 102 21.81 -13.10 -18.89
CA VAL A 102 22.45 -12.78 -17.60
C VAL A 102 21.84 -11.51 -16.98
N ILE A 103 21.66 -10.45 -17.78
CA ILE A 103 21.08 -9.19 -17.31
C ILE A 103 19.63 -9.43 -16.84
N SER A 104 18.82 -10.14 -17.61
CA SER A 104 17.43 -10.49 -17.25
C SER A 104 17.37 -11.22 -15.91
N VAL A 105 18.20 -12.27 -15.74
CA VAL A 105 18.26 -13.06 -14.48
C VAL A 105 18.72 -12.22 -13.29
N VAL A 106 19.71 -11.32 -13.47
CA VAL A 106 20.18 -10.42 -12.40
C VAL A 106 19.09 -9.43 -12.00
N MET A 107 18.40 -8.84 -12.97
CA MET A 107 17.32 -7.89 -12.71
C MET A 107 16.11 -8.57 -12.03
N GLU A 108 15.70 -9.73 -12.52
CA GLU A 108 14.62 -10.52 -11.90
C GLU A 108 15.00 -10.97 -10.47
N GLY A 109 16.25 -11.39 -10.27
CA GLY A 109 16.76 -11.76 -8.95
C GLY A 109 16.74 -10.62 -7.95
N ARG A 110 17.02 -9.39 -8.37
CA ARG A 110 16.91 -8.18 -7.52
C ARG A 110 15.45 -7.86 -7.17
N SER A 111 14.56 -7.97 -8.14
CA SER A 111 13.13 -7.79 -7.92
C SER A 111 12.56 -8.82 -6.93
N ALA A 112 12.92 -10.10 -7.10
CA ALA A 112 12.50 -11.18 -6.21
C ALA A 112 13.00 -11.00 -4.77
N LYS A 113 14.28 -10.60 -4.57
CA LYS A 113 14.81 -10.29 -3.23
C LYS A 113 14.11 -9.11 -2.56
N ALA A 114 13.80 -8.06 -3.33
CA ALA A 114 13.05 -6.91 -2.82
C ALA A 114 11.65 -7.33 -2.33
N PHE A 115 10.97 -8.18 -3.09
CA PHE A 115 9.66 -8.71 -2.73
C PHE A 115 9.73 -9.66 -1.52
N GLU A 116 10.76 -10.50 -1.42
CA GLU A 116 10.98 -11.36 -0.25
C GLU A 116 11.20 -10.54 1.04
N ALA A 117 11.96 -9.47 0.97
CA ALA A 117 12.17 -8.57 2.11
C ALA A 117 10.84 -7.95 2.60
N LEU A 118 9.97 -7.54 1.67
CA LEU A 118 8.63 -7.04 2.00
C LEU A 118 7.74 -8.11 2.62
N SER A 119 7.78 -9.34 2.10
CA SER A 119 6.97 -10.44 2.61
C SER A 119 7.39 -10.88 4.03
N LYS A 120 8.65 -10.66 4.40
CA LYS A 120 9.13 -10.89 5.78
C LYS A 120 8.57 -9.86 6.75
N ILE A 121 8.52 -8.59 6.38
CA ILE A 121 7.95 -7.51 7.20
C ILE A 121 6.44 -7.73 7.42
N ASN A 122 5.72 -8.25 6.43
CA ASN A 122 4.29 -8.56 6.53
C ASN A 122 3.97 -9.80 7.39
N ALA A 123 4.96 -10.61 7.77
CA ALA A 123 4.77 -11.82 8.55
C ALA A 123 4.91 -11.61 10.07
N ASP A 124 5.18 -10.40 10.54
CA ASP A 124 5.40 -10.07 11.94
C ASP A 124 4.06 -9.94 12.71
N MET A 125 3.48 -11.10 13.06
CA MET A 125 2.30 -11.18 13.92
C MET A 125 2.72 -11.56 15.33
N THR A 126 2.33 -10.77 16.34
CA THR A 126 2.51 -11.09 17.75
C THR A 126 1.26 -11.68 18.36
N VAL A 127 1.41 -12.59 19.30
CA VAL A 127 0.33 -13.28 19.99
C VAL A 127 0.59 -13.30 21.50
N ARG A 128 -0.48 -13.29 22.29
CA ARG A 128 -0.42 -13.42 23.75
C ARG A 128 -0.57 -14.88 24.12
N ALA A 129 0.43 -15.45 24.73
CA ALA A 129 0.41 -16.82 25.22
C ALA A 129 0.71 -16.86 26.72
N VAL A 130 0.26 -17.91 27.37
CA VAL A 130 0.59 -18.17 28.79
C VAL A 130 1.74 -19.18 28.84
N ARG A 131 2.85 -18.79 29.45
CA ARG A 131 4.00 -19.65 29.75
C ARG A 131 4.49 -19.42 31.17
N ASP A 132 4.86 -20.47 31.87
CA ASP A 132 5.31 -20.42 33.25
C ASP A 132 4.36 -19.60 34.18
N GLY A 133 3.04 -19.66 33.92
CA GLY A 133 2.01 -18.94 34.66
C GLY A 133 1.93 -17.44 34.38
N GLN A 134 2.70 -16.92 33.43
CA GLN A 134 2.68 -15.51 33.03
C GLN A 134 2.20 -15.32 31.61
N THR A 135 1.50 -14.23 31.36
CA THR A 135 1.14 -13.84 29.99
C THR A 135 2.34 -13.20 29.31
N VAL A 136 2.83 -13.83 28.27
CA VAL A 136 3.95 -13.36 27.46
C VAL A 136 3.48 -13.03 26.05
N THR A 137 4.05 -11.98 25.45
CA THR A 137 3.83 -11.66 24.04
C THR A 137 4.93 -12.30 23.21
N LEU A 138 4.54 -13.17 22.28
CA LEU A 138 5.44 -13.93 21.42
C LEU A 138 5.19 -13.59 19.96
N HIS A 139 6.22 -13.70 19.14
CA HIS A 139 6.03 -13.74 17.70
C HIS A 139 5.30 -15.04 17.31
N SER A 140 4.28 -14.96 16.44
CA SER A 140 3.46 -16.10 16.03
C SER A 140 4.27 -17.31 15.55
N ALA A 141 5.40 -17.10 14.87
CA ALA A 141 6.30 -18.16 14.44
C ALA A 141 6.96 -18.96 15.61
N HIS A 142 6.98 -18.38 16.82
CA HIS A 142 7.56 -19.01 18.02
C HIS A 142 6.53 -19.79 18.85
N LEU A 143 5.28 -19.87 18.40
CA LEU A 143 4.27 -20.75 19.01
C LEU A 143 4.66 -22.20 18.80
N ALA A 144 4.46 -22.99 19.88
CA ALA A 144 4.63 -24.42 19.87
C ALA A 144 3.29 -25.13 20.10
N VAL A 145 3.19 -26.37 19.66
CA VAL A 145 2.05 -27.24 20.03
C VAL A 145 2.03 -27.40 21.53
N GLY A 146 0.86 -27.18 22.16
CA GLY A 146 0.68 -27.17 23.61
C GLY A 146 0.67 -25.79 24.23
N ASP A 147 1.06 -24.71 23.52
CA ASP A 147 0.91 -23.34 24.04
C ASP A 147 -0.56 -23.00 24.28
N VAL A 148 -0.81 -22.24 25.34
CA VAL A 148 -2.13 -21.68 25.64
C VAL A 148 -2.18 -20.22 25.18
N VAL A 149 -2.93 -19.96 24.12
CA VAL A 149 -3.05 -18.63 23.50
C VAL A 149 -4.31 -17.93 24.01
N LEU A 150 -4.19 -16.65 24.37
CA LEU A 150 -5.28 -15.78 24.77
C LEU A 150 -5.80 -15.01 23.54
N LEU A 151 -7.09 -15.18 23.25
CA LEU A 151 -7.74 -14.54 22.11
C LEU A 151 -8.86 -13.61 22.55
N SER A 152 -8.98 -12.48 21.87
CA SER A 152 -10.01 -11.45 22.07
C SER A 152 -10.60 -11.03 20.73
N ALA A 153 -11.73 -10.36 20.75
CA ALA A 153 -12.34 -9.80 19.53
C ALA A 153 -11.34 -8.93 18.76
N GLY A 154 -11.18 -9.19 17.46
CA GLY A 154 -10.21 -8.54 16.56
C GLY A 154 -8.92 -9.32 16.35
N ASP A 155 -8.65 -10.35 17.15
CA ASP A 155 -7.45 -11.17 17.01
C ASP A 155 -7.59 -12.17 15.85
N LYS A 156 -6.50 -12.40 15.13
CA LYS A 156 -6.37 -13.51 14.19
C LYS A 156 -5.91 -14.77 14.93
N VAL A 157 -6.56 -15.90 14.66
CA VAL A 157 -6.16 -17.19 15.22
C VAL A 157 -4.82 -17.61 14.60
N PRO A 158 -3.76 -17.78 15.42
CA PRO A 158 -2.40 -17.98 14.91
C PRO A 158 -2.09 -19.42 14.50
N ALA A 159 -2.82 -20.39 15.04
CA ALA A 159 -2.58 -21.82 14.84
C ALA A 159 -3.88 -22.58 15.08
N ASP A 160 -3.97 -23.85 14.65
CA ASP A 160 -5.12 -24.68 14.96
C ASP A 160 -5.08 -25.13 16.42
N GLY A 161 -6.23 -25.11 17.08
CA GLY A 161 -6.27 -25.50 18.49
C GLY A 161 -7.65 -25.87 19.01
N ARG A 162 -7.63 -26.47 20.20
CA ARG A 162 -8.78 -26.84 20.99
C ARG A 162 -9.10 -25.72 21.98
N LEU A 163 -10.37 -25.29 22.02
CA LEU A 163 -10.81 -24.31 23.01
C LEU A 163 -10.80 -24.90 24.41
N LEU A 164 -10.11 -24.25 25.35
CA LEU A 164 -10.14 -24.56 26.77
C LEU A 164 -11.28 -23.80 27.46
N GLU A 165 -11.40 -22.50 27.18
CA GLU A 165 -12.42 -21.60 27.69
C GLU A 165 -12.97 -20.71 26.59
N SER A 166 -14.26 -20.38 26.66
CA SER A 166 -14.91 -19.45 25.73
C SER A 166 -15.98 -18.62 26.42
N THR A 167 -15.96 -17.30 26.22
CA THR A 167 -16.98 -16.37 26.73
C THR A 167 -17.58 -15.61 25.57
N ALA A 168 -18.81 -15.94 25.18
CA ALA A 168 -19.53 -15.33 24.07
C ALA A 168 -18.71 -15.30 22.75
N LEU A 169 -17.84 -16.29 22.53
CA LEU A 169 -16.89 -16.33 21.44
C LEU A 169 -17.58 -16.62 20.10
N ARG A 170 -17.36 -15.73 19.13
CA ARG A 170 -17.72 -15.93 17.71
C ARG A 170 -16.52 -15.74 16.82
N VAL A 171 -16.42 -16.54 15.76
CA VAL A 171 -15.26 -16.56 14.88
C VAL A 171 -15.73 -16.57 13.42
N ASP A 172 -15.12 -15.73 12.61
CA ASP A 172 -15.26 -15.74 11.15
C ASP A 172 -14.32 -16.78 10.56
N GLU A 173 -14.90 -17.86 10.07
CA GLU A 173 -14.22 -18.99 9.42
C GLU A 173 -14.38 -18.99 7.90
N SER A 174 -14.82 -17.88 7.31
CA SER A 174 -15.10 -17.78 5.87
C SER A 174 -13.91 -18.12 4.98
N ALA A 175 -12.69 -17.91 5.46
CA ALA A 175 -11.46 -18.25 4.75
C ALA A 175 -11.28 -19.77 4.54
N LEU A 176 -11.88 -20.60 5.39
CA LEU A 176 -11.78 -22.05 5.34
C LEU A 176 -13.07 -22.74 4.89
N THR A 177 -14.21 -22.21 5.33
CA THR A 177 -15.53 -22.84 5.12
C THR A 177 -16.30 -22.21 3.95
N GLY A 178 -15.95 -21.00 3.55
CA GLY A 178 -16.70 -20.19 2.58
C GLY A 178 -17.98 -19.54 3.14
N GLU A 179 -18.35 -19.82 4.40
CA GLU A 179 -19.53 -19.27 5.06
C GLU A 179 -19.25 -17.87 5.61
N SER A 180 -20.06 -16.88 5.24
CA SER A 180 -19.82 -15.46 5.56
C SER A 180 -20.31 -15.04 6.95
N PHE A 181 -20.95 -15.91 7.71
CA PHE A 181 -21.49 -15.59 9.04
C PHE A 181 -20.56 -16.10 10.15
N PRO A 182 -20.27 -15.29 11.18
CA PRO A 182 -19.48 -15.72 12.32
C PRO A 182 -20.12 -16.89 13.07
N VAL A 183 -19.34 -17.94 13.28
CA VAL A 183 -19.77 -19.18 13.95
C VAL A 183 -19.58 -19.04 15.46
N LYS A 184 -20.61 -19.41 16.24
CA LYS A 184 -20.49 -19.48 17.71
C LYS A 184 -19.61 -20.66 18.10
N LYS A 185 -18.67 -20.45 18.98
CA LYS A 185 -17.76 -21.47 19.52
C LYS A 185 -18.09 -21.81 20.97
N ASP A 186 -17.91 -23.08 21.29
CA ASP A 186 -18.24 -23.64 22.61
C ASP A 186 -17.10 -24.54 23.11
N SER A 187 -16.48 -24.12 24.20
CA SER A 187 -15.36 -24.87 24.80
C SER A 187 -15.80 -26.17 25.48
N GLU A 188 -17.05 -26.27 25.95
CA GLU A 188 -17.53 -27.40 26.68
C GLU A 188 -18.02 -28.56 25.79
N LEU A 189 -18.21 -28.27 24.49
CA LEU A 189 -18.66 -29.28 23.54
C LEU A 189 -17.57 -30.34 23.29
N VAL A 190 -17.92 -31.62 23.42
CA VAL A 190 -17.09 -32.76 23.00
C VAL A 190 -17.78 -33.45 21.83
N LEU A 191 -17.12 -33.55 20.71
CA LEU A 191 -17.64 -34.20 19.51
C LEU A 191 -17.24 -35.69 19.53
N THR A 192 -18.19 -36.56 19.22
CA THR A 192 -17.99 -38.01 19.24
C THR A 192 -17.74 -38.63 17.86
N ASP A 193 -18.15 -37.93 16.79
CA ASP A 193 -17.97 -38.43 15.43
C ASP A 193 -16.68 -37.92 14.82
N GLU A 194 -15.73 -38.81 14.54
CA GLU A 194 -14.43 -38.46 13.88
C GLU A 194 -14.57 -37.89 12.47
N LYS A 195 -15.76 -38.04 11.85
CA LYS A 195 -16.04 -37.56 10.49
C LYS A 195 -16.71 -36.17 10.50
N THR A 196 -16.86 -35.52 11.67
CA THR A 196 -17.49 -34.21 11.77
C THR A 196 -16.81 -33.23 10.81
N PRO A 197 -17.56 -32.58 9.89
CA PRO A 197 -17.01 -31.58 8.97
C PRO A 197 -16.36 -30.41 9.72
N LEU A 198 -15.36 -29.76 9.11
CA LEU A 198 -14.60 -28.67 9.72
C LEU A 198 -15.51 -27.53 10.22
N ALA A 199 -16.49 -27.11 9.44
CA ALA A 199 -17.44 -26.06 9.78
C ALA A 199 -18.33 -26.36 11.02
N GLU A 200 -18.51 -27.62 11.37
CA GLU A 200 -19.34 -28.06 12.51
C GLU A 200 -18.54 -28.26 13.80
N ARG A 201 -17.21 -28.16 13.75
CA ARG A 201 -16.34 -28.32 14.93
C ARG A 201 -16.32 -27.06 15.80
N ALA A 202 -17.43 -26.87 16.54
CA ALA A 202 -17.61 -25.67 17.36
C ALA A 202 -16.64 -25.55 18.54
N ASN A 203 -15.91 -26.60 18.90
CA ASN A 203 -14.93 -26.64 19.97
C ASN A 203 -13.48 -26.41 19.51
N MET A 204 -13.27 -26.16 18.22
CA MET A 204 -11.96 -25.90 17.60
C MET A 204 -11.87 -24.48 17.03
N LEU A 205 -10.66 -23.94 16.99
CA LEU A 205 -10.31 -22.75 16.21
C LEU A 205 -9.22 -23.12 15.21
N TYR A 206 -9.22 -22.43 14.08
CA TYR A 206 -8.33 -22.72 12.96
C TYR A 206 -7.46 -21.53 12.60
N SER A 207 -6.22 -21.81 12.24
CA SER A 207 -5.26 -20.82 11.75
C SER A 207 -5.85 -20.01 10.59
N GLY A 208 -5.65 -18.69 10.63
CA GLY A 208 -6.10 -17.79 9.56
C GLY A 208 -7.53 -17.30 9.70
N THR A 209 -8.30 -17.78 10.70
CA THR A 209 -9.64 -17.29 11.03
C THR A 209 -9.57 -16.10 12.00
N PHE A 210 -10.68 -15.38 12.22
CA PHE A 210 -10.70 -14.17 13.01
C PHE A 210 -11.77 -14.20 14.11
N VAL A 211 -11.38 -13.78 15.31
CA VAL A 211 -12.32 -13.60 16.42
C VAL A 211 -13.13 -12.32 16.19
N THR A 212 -14.44 -12.45 16.03
CA THR A 212 -15.34 -11.30 15.81
C THR A 212 -15.94 -10.76 17.09
N GLU A 213 -16.25 -11.65 18.05
CA GLU A 213 -16.87 -11.31 19.35
C GLU A 213 -16.32 -12.21 20.45
N GLY A 214 -16.33 -11.71 21.67
CA GLY A 214 -16.00 -12.46 22.87
C GLY A 214 -14.50 -12.71 23.08
N ASN A 215 -14.19 -13.64 24.00
CA ASN A 215 -12.84 -14.03 24.38
C ASN A 215 -12.72 -15.55 24.47
N GLY A 216 -11.52 -16.08 24.29
CA GLY A 216 -11.24 -17.52 24.43
C GLY A 216 -9.81 -17.83 24.81
N ARG A 217 -9.60 -19.03 25.40
CA ARG A 217 -8.28 -19.63 25.63
C ARG A 217 -8.13 -20.82 24.71
N LEU A 218 -7.10 -20.82 23.89
CA LEU A 218 -6.85 -21.80 22.85
C LEU A 218 -5.62 -22.63 23.21
N LEU A 219 -5.75 -23.96 23.31
CA LEU A 219 -4.63 -24.90 23.33
C LEU A 219 -4.20 -25.21 21.90
N VAL A 220 -2.99 -24.85 21.53
CA VAL A 220 -2.44 -25.09 20.19
C VAL A 220 -2.24 -26.60 19.98
N THR A 221 -2.84 -27.15 18.92
CA THR A 221 -2.77 -28.57 18.58
C THR A 221 -2.06 -28.87 17.27
N ALA A 222 -2.00 -27.89 16.34
CA ALA A 222 -1.24 -27.97 15.10
C ALA A 222 -0.67 -26.61 14.70
N VAL A 223 0.54 -26.60 14.11
CA VAL A 223 1.28 -25.41 13.70
C VAL A 223 1.75 -25.52 12.24
N GLY A 224 1.96 -24.39 11.58
CA GLY A 224 2.53 -24.30 10.24
C GLY A 224 1.78 -25.15 9.20
N ASP A 225 2.49 -25.96 8.45
CA ASP A 225 1.93 -26.79 7.37
C ASP A 225 0.99 -27.89 7.89
N ALA A 226 1.03 -28.21 9.18
CA ALA A 226 0.14 -29.18 9.79
C ALA A 226 -1.27 -28.62 10.08
N THR A 227 -1.46 -27.30 10.05
CA THR A 227 -2.77 -26.65 10.20
C THR A 227 -3.68 -26.94 9.00
N GLU A 228 -5.00 -26.83 9.18
CA GLU A 228 -5.94 -26.97 8.06
C GLU A 228 -5.68 -25.93 6.95
N PHE A 229 -5.35 -24.71 7.35
CA PHE A 229 -4.93 -23.66 6.42
C PHE A 229 -3.62 -24.02 5.70
N GLY A 230 -2.66 -24.61 6.41
CA GLY A 230 -1.37 -25.05 5.85
C GLY A 230 -1.54 -26.14 4.78
N LYS A 231 -2.44 -27.10 5.01
CA LYS A 231 -2.77 -28.16 4.04
C LYS A 231 -3.34 -27.57 2.74
N ILE A 232 -4.30 -26.63 2.87
CA ILE A 232 -4.90 -25.94 1.71
C ILE A 232 -3.84 -25.09 0.98
N ALA A 233 -2.99 -24.37 1.71
CA ALA A 233 -1.92 -23.56 1.11
C ALA A 233 -0.91 -24.42 0.35
N GLY A 234 -0.61 -25.61 0.83
CA GLY A 234 0.26 -26.59 0.15
C GLY A 234 -0.32 -27.07 -1.18
N GLU A 235 -1.62 -27.30 -1.26
CA GLU A 235 -2.33 -27.70 -2.50
C GLU A 235 -2.46 -26.54 -3.49
N LEU A 236 -2.67 -25.29 -3.00
CA LEU A 236 -2.80 -24.08 -3.81
C LEU A 236 -1.45 -23.49 -4.26
N GLY A 237 -0.32 -24.08 -3.86
CA GLY A 237 1.03 -23.57 -4.12
C GLY A 237 1.41 -23.35 -5.60
N ASN A 238 0.49 -23.55 -6.56
CA ASN A 238 0.62 -23.30 -8.00
C ASN A 238 -0.13 -22.04 -8.48
N ALA A 239 -0.69 -21.22 -7.59
CA ALA A 239 -1.33 -19.98 -8.02
C ALA A 239 -0.30 -19.04 -8.66
N GLU A 240 -0.52 -18.71 -9.94
CA GLU A 240 0.29 -17.75 -10.69
C GLU A 240 0.32 -16.38 -10.00
N LYS A 241 1.47 -15.73 -10.06
CA LYS A 241 1.64 -14.35 -9.56
C LYS A 241 0.65 -13.45 -10.33
N SER A 242 -0.31 -12.87 -9.66
CA SER A 242 -1.24 -11.91 -10.27
C SER A 242 -0.48 -10.68 -10.78
N SER A 243 -0.59 -10.38 -12.07
CA SER A 243 -0.03 -9.17 -12.68
C SER A 243 -0.83 -7.93 -12.27
N THR A 244 -0.16 -6.78 -12.18
CA THR A 244 -0.86 -5.51 -11.93
C THR A 244 -1.61 -5.02 -13.18
N PRO A 245 -2.69 -4.21 -13.04
CA PRO A 245 -3.39 -3.62 -14.19
C PRO A 245 -2.46 -2.86 -15.13
N LEU A 246 -1.43 -2.21 -14.60
CA LEU A 246 -0.40 -1.55 -15.40
C LEU A 246 0.42 -2.55 -16.20
N GLN A 247 0.88 -3.61 -15.56
CA GLN A 247 1.63 -4.68 -16.24
C GLN A 247 0.81 -5.31 -17.37
N GLU A 248 -0.49 -5.54 -17.15
CA GLU A 248 -1.39 -6.04 -18.20
C GLU A 248 -1.58 -5.05 -19.36
N LYS A 249 -1.76 -3.76 -19.06
CA LYS A 249 -1.86 -2.71 -20.10
C LYS A 249 -0.57 -2.61 -20.90
N LEU A 250 0.58 -2.71 -20.24
CA LEU A 250 1.90 -2.67 -20.89
C LEU A 250 2.18 -3.93 -21.71
N ALA A 251 1.79 -5.10 -21.21
CA ALA A 251 1.89 -6.35 -21.97
C ALA A 251 1.04 -6.31 -23.26
N ARG A 252 -0.19 -5.75 -23.17
CA ARG A 252 -1.02 -5.52 -24.36
C ARG A 252 -0.38 -4.54 -25.33
N LEU A 253 0.21 -3.46 -24.84
CA LEU A 253 0.95 -2.49 -25.64
C LEU A 253 2.14 -3.16 -26.34
N GLY A 254 2.97 -3.89 -25.58
CA GLY A 254 4.09 -4.65 -26.11
C GLY A 254 3.65 -5.61 -27.21
N LYS A 255 2.58 -6.39 -26.97
CA LYS A 255 2.00 -7.29 -27.98
C LYS A 255 1.56 -6.55 -29.26
N THR A 256 0.93 -5.38 -29.11
CA THR A 256 0.50 -4.58 -30.26
C THR A 256 1.69 -4.11 -31.10
N ILE A 257 2.75 -3.63 -30.43
CA ILE A 257 3.97 -3.17 -31.10
C ILE A 257 4.68 -4.34 -31.78
N THR A 258 4.77 -5.49 -31.14
CA THR A 258 5.33 -6.72 -31.71
C THR A 258 4.59 -7.14 -32.97
N VAL A 259 3.25 -7.14 -32.95
CA VAL A 259 2.44 -7.46 -34.14
C VAL A 259 2.70 -6.48 -35.28
N LEU A 260 2.77 -5.18 -35.01
CA LEU A 260 3.10 -4.17 -36.01
C LEU A 260 4.53 -4.37 -36.54
N GLY A 261 5.49 -4.72 -35.70
CA GLY A 261 6.85 -5.05 -36.10
C GLY A 261 6.92 -6.28 -37.01
N VAL A 262 6.17 -7.35 -36.69
CA VAL A 262 6.09 -8.56 -37.53
C VAL A 262 5.46 -8.25 -38.88
N ILE A 263 4.40 -7.42 -38.92
CA ILE A 263 3.79 -6.99 -40.17
C ILE A 263 4.79 -6.17 -41.01
N ALA A 264 5.48 -5.22 -40.40
CA ALA A 264 6.51 -4.43 -41.09
C ALA A 264 7.65 -5.31 -41.63
N ALA A 265 8.10 -6.29 -40.85
CA ALA A 265 9.10 -7.26 -41.25
C ALA A 265 8.64 -8.12 -42.43
N GLY A 266 7.38 -8.57 -42.43
CA GLY A 266 6.79 -9.29 -43.57
C GLY A 266 6.74 -8.45 -44.85
N ILE A 267 6.41 -7.16 -44.74
CA ILE A 267 6.43 -6.22 -45.86
C ILE A 267 7.85 -6.05 -46.40
N VAL A 268 8.84 -5.85 -45.51
CA VAL A 268 10.26 -5.73 -45.90
C VAL A 268 10.76 -7.00 -46.56
N PHE A 269 10.45 -8.16 -46.00
CA PHE A 269 10.81 -9.44 -46.60
C PHE A 269 10.26 -9.60 -47.99
N ALA A 270 8.98 -9.34 -48.20
CA ALA A 270 8.34 -9.40 -49.49
C ALA A 270 8.94 -8.38 -50.49
N ALA A 271 9.18 -7.15 -50.03
CA ALA A 271 9.76 -6.10 -50.86
C ALA A 271 11.19 -6.46 -51.31
N GLN A 272 12.01 -7.00 -50.41
CA GLN A 272 13.37 -7.44 -50.76
C GLN A 272 13.36 -8.63 -51.75
N LEU A 273 12.50 -9.62 -51.52
CA LEU A 273 12.36 -10.72 -52.45
C LEU A 273 11.94 -10.26 -53.86
N ILE A 274 10.98 -9.33 -53.92
CA ILE A 274 10.57 -8.70 -55.20
C ILE A 274 11.74 -7.95 -55.82
N PHE A 275 12.46 -7.16 -55.06
CA PHE A 275 13.62 -6.42 -55.53
C PHE A 275 14.70 -7.34 -56.11
N PHE A 276 15.08 -8.41 -55.40
CA PHE A 276 16.05 -9.38 -55.86
C PHE A 276 15.56 -10.16 -57.09
N ALA A 277 14.28 -10.50 -57.14
CA ALA A 277 13.71 -11.17 -58.35
C ALA A 277 13.84 -10.32 -59.60
N PHE A 278 13.74 -8.98 -59.52
CA PHE A 278 13.85 -8.08 -60.66
C PHE A 278 15.27 -7.65 -61.01
N HIS A 279 16.21 -7.66 -60.08
CA HIS A 279 17.55 -7.09 -60.28
C HIS A 279 18.73 -8.09 -60.27
N GLY A 280 18.60 -9.26 -59.75
CA GLY A 280 19.74 -10.18 -59.63
C GLY A 280 19.37 -11.66 -59.59
N GLY A 281 18.11 -11.98 -59.58
CA GLY A 281 17.61 -13.37 -59.41
C GLY A 281 17.50 -13.79 -57.97
N LEU A 282 16.58 -14.74 -57.70
CA LEU A 282 16.35 -15.31 -56.38
C LEU A 282 17.44 -16.41 -56.10
N HIS A 283 18.54 -15.99 -55.55
CA HIS A 283 19.57 -16.91 -55.05
C HIS A 283 19.34 -17.13 -53.54
N LEU A 284 19.78 -18.30 -53.05
CA LEU A 284 19.62 -18.65 -51.63
C LEU A 284 20.19 -17.57 -50.71
N GLU A 285 21.33 -16.97 -51.02
CA GLU A 285 21.93 -15.90 -50.24
C GLU A 285 21.05 -14.66 -50.17
N ALA A 286 20.42 -14.24 -51.25
CA ALA A 286 19.49 -13.07 -51.24
C ALA A 286 18.27 -13.33 -50.37
N VAL A 287 17.70 -14.55 -50.39
CA VAL A 287 16.59 -14.93 -49.52
C VAL A 287 17.00 -14.90 -48.07
N MET A 288 18.20 -15.36 -47.77
CA MET A 288 18.71 -15.38 -46.38
C MET A 288 19.01 -13.99 -45.89
N GLU A 289 19.56 -13.10 -46.69
CA GLU A 289 19.78 -11.69 -46.35
C GLU A 289 18.46 -10.97 -46.05
N ALA A 290 17.45 -11.20 -46.90
CA ALA A 290 16.11 -10.67 -46.68
C ALA A 290 15.51 -11.20 -45.36
N PHE A 291 15.73 -12.46 -45.02
CA PHE A 291 15.24 -13.07 -43.80
C PHE A 291 15.95 -12.50 -42.58
N ILE A 292 17.28 -12.39 -42.58
CA ILE A 292 18.05 -11.78 -41.49
C ILE A 292 17.61 -10.34 -41.25
N THR A 293 17.46 -9.55 -42.31
CA THR A 293 16.98 -8.14 -42.23
C THR A 293 15.59 -8.05 -41.60
N SER A 294 14.70 -8.98 -41.95
CA SER A 294 13.35 -9.04 -41.39
C SER A 294 13.37 -9.37 -39.92
N ILE A 295 14.23 -10.26 -39.47
CA ILE A 295 14.45 -10.57 -38.03
C ILE A 295 15.00 -9.35 -37.30
N VAL A 296 16.00 -8.67 -37.85
CA VAL A 296 16.56 -7.43 -37.34
C VAL A 296 15.45 -6.39 -37.08
N LEU A 297 14.49 -6.28 -38.01
CA LEU A 297 13.34 -5.36 -37.87
C LEU A 297 12.38 -5.78 -36.74
N ILE A 298 12.14 -7.07 -36.56
CA ILE A 298 11.32 -7.58 -35.43
C ILE A 298 12.01 -7.25 -34.11
N VAL A 299 13.31 -7.52 -34.00
CA VAL A 299 14.12 -7.20 -32.79
C VAL A 299 14.08 -5.71 -32.49
N ALA A 300 14.20 -4.85 -33.52
CA ALA A 300 14.11 -3.39 -33.35
C ALA A 300 12.74 -2.92 -32.84
N ALA A 301 11.68 -3.66 -33.14
CA ALA A 301 10.31 -3.28 -32.77
C ALA A 301 9.94 -3.63 -31.33
N VAL A 302 10.51 -4.69 -30.77
CA VAL A 302 10.04 -5.23 -29.48
C VAL A 302 10.70 -4.57 -28.28
N PRO A 303 9.92 -4.01 -27.33
CA PRO A 303 10.45 -3.41 -26.11
C PRO A 303 10.74 -4.48 -25.03
N GLU A 304 11.89 -5.16 -25.10
CA GLU A 304 12.26 -6.27 -24.23
C GLU A 304 12.26 -5.92 -22.75
N GLY A 305 12.80 -4.76 -22.39
CA GLY A 305 12.98 -4.33 -21.00
C GLY A 305 11.71 -3.87 -20.28
N LEU A 306 10.60 -3.62 -20.99
CA LEU A 306 9.44 -2.91 -20.45
C LEU A 306 8.80 -3.58 -19.21
N PRO A 307 8.44 -4.87 -19.22
CA PRO A 307 7.85 -5.52 -18.03
C PRO A 307 8.83 -5.60 -16.86
N THR A 308 10.08 -5.90 -17.13
CA THR A 308 11.14 -6.05 -16.11
C THR A 308 11.46 -4.72 -15.44
N ILE A 309 11.58 -3.62 -16.19
CA ILE A 309 11.82 -2.28 -15.65
C ILE A 309 10.66 -1.84 -14.77
N VAL A 310 9.41 -2.11 -15.15
CA VAL A 310 8.23 -1.84 -14.31
C VAL A 310 8.30 -2.59 -13.00
N ALA A 311 8.56 -3.90 -13.03
CA ALA A 311 8.62 -4.72 -11.83
C ALA A 311 9.73 -4.25 -10.87
N VAL A 312 10.92 -3.95 -11.39
CA VAL A 312 12.05 -3.44 -10.60
C VAL A 312 11.75 -2.04 -10.03
N SER A 313 11.20 -1.14 -10.86
CA SER A 313 10.84 0.21 -10.43
C SER A 313 9.77 0.17 -9.33
N LEU A 314 8.70 -0.63 -9.48
CA LEU A 314 7.68 -0.83 -8.45
C LEU A 314 8.30 -1.37 -7.15
N SER A 315 9.13 -2.40 -7.24
CA SER A 315 9.77 -3.00 -6.06
C SER A 315 10.62 -1.98 -5.27
N ILE A 316 11.43 -1.18 -5.96
CA ILE A 316 12.24 -0.12 -5.33
C ILE A 316 11.35 0.95 -4.69
N ASN A 317 10.28 1.36 -5.36
CA ASN A 317 9.36 2.37 -4.84
C ASN A 317 8.57 1.86 -3.63
N ILE A 318 8.16 0.59 -3.61
CA ILE A 318 7.50 -0.04 -2.46
C ILE A 318 8.43 -0.05 -1.23
N ILE A 319 9.71 -0.38 -1.40
CA ILE A 319 10.70 -0.31 -0.32
C ILE A 319 10.83 1.12 0.22
N LYS A 320 10.81 2.12 -0.66
CA LYS A 320 10.85 3.53 -0.24
C LYS A 320 9.59 3.94 0.53
N LEU A 321 8.40 3.50 0.10
CA LEU A 321 7.13 3.74 0.81
C LEU A 321 7.15 3.10 2.21
N SER A 322 7.63 1.87 2.32
CA SER A 322 7.74 1.18 3.61
C SER A 322 8.67 1.92 4.58
N LYS A 323 9.78 2.49 4.09
CA LYS A 323 10.67 3.34 4.91
C LYS A 323 10.03 4.65 5.36
N GLN A 324 8.90 5.03 4.80
CA GLN A 324 8.10 6.20 5.16
C GLN A 324 6.80 5.82 5.88
N ASN A 325 6.84 4.72 6.63
CA ASN A 325 5.74 4.20 7.44
C ASN A 325 4.50 3.72 6.66
N ALA A 326 4.56 3.60 5.34
CA ALA A 326 3.49 3.06 4.53
C ALA A 326 3.88 1.66 4.01
N LEU A 327 3.52 0.62 4.74
CA LEU A 327 3.81 -0.77 4.39
C LEU A 327 2.82 -1.26 3.33
N VAL A 328 3.29 -1.44 2.11
CA VAL A 328 2.48 -1.92 0.98
C VAL A 328 2.44 -3.44 0.98
N LYS A 329 1.27 -4.04 1.16
CA LYS A 329 1.06 -5.49 1.12
C LYS A 329 0.82 -6.00 -0.30
N LYS A 330 0.12 -5.24 -1.14
CA LYS A 330 -0.18 -5.59 -2.53
C LYS A 330 0.45 -4.60 -3.50
N MET A 331 1.19 -5.09 -4.50
CA MET A 331 1.89 -4.24 -5.49
C MET A 331 0.93 -3.30 -6.23
N ILE A 332 -0.29 -3.76 -6.51
CA ILE A 332 -1.33 -2.97 -7.18
C ILE A 332 -1.64 -1.68 -6.44
N ALA A 333 -1.63 -1.71 -5.11
CA ALA A 333 -1.93 -0.55 -4.28
C ALA A 333 -0.92 0.60 -4.47
N SER A 334 0.36 0.29 -4.69
CA SER A 334 1.41 1.31 -4.91
C SER A 334 1.21 2.10 -6.20
N GLU A 335 0.56 1.51 -7.20
CA GLU A 335 0.16 2.16 -8.45
C GLU A 335 -1.15 2.94 -8.25
N THR A 336 -2.15 2.29 -7.65
CA THR A 336 -3.51 2.82 -7.54
C THR A 336 -3.61 4.02 -6.60
N ILE A 337 -2.76 4.06 -5.54
CA ILE A 337 -2.76 5.13 -4.55
C ILE A 337 -2.52 6.51 -5.18
N GLY A 338 -1.72 6.61 -6.24
CA GLY A 338 -1.48 7.85 -6.96
C GLY A 338 -2.68 8.37 -7.75
N CYS A 339 -3.66 7.51 -8.05
CA CYS A 339 -4.87 7.84 -8.80
C CYS A 339 -6.08 8.13 -7.90
N ILE A 340 -5.92 8.08 -6.57
CA ILE A 340 -7.01 8.29 -5.62
C ILE A 340 -7.68 9.65 -5.85
N SER A 341 -9.01 9.62 -5.99
CA SER A 341 -9.86 10.81 -6.09
C SER A 341 -10.67 11.07 -4.83
N VAL A 342 -10.91 10.04 -4.01
CA VAL A 342 -11.68 10.14 -2.75
C VAL A 342 -11.03 9.26 -1.68
N ILE A 343 -10.85 9.84 -0.50
CA ILE A 343 -10.45 9.11 0.73
C ILE A 343 -11.66 9.08 1.65
N CYS A 344 -12.15 7.89 1.98
CA CYS A 344 -13.15 7.64 3.00
C CYS A 344 -12.43 7.26 4.29
N SER A 345 -12.34 8.20 5.23
CA SER A 345 -11.62 8.02 6.48
C SER A 345 -12.56 7.69 7.63
N ASP A 346 -12.21 6.73 8.46
CA ASP A 346 -12.79 6.69 9.79
C ASP A 346 -12.27 7.89 10.61
N LYS A 347 -12.99 8.28 11.65
CA LYS A 347 -12.61 9.37 12.54
C LYS A 347 -11.58 8.89 13.55
N THR A 348 -11.97 7.87 14.33
CA THR A 348 -11.25 7.42 15.51
C THR A 348 -9.95 6.72 15.11
N GLY A 349 -8.84 7.04 15.79
CA GLY A 349 -7.54 6.41 15.51
C GLY A 349 -6.87 6.83 14.20
N THR A 350 -7.61 7.41 13.24
CA THR A 350 -7.08 7.88 11.95
C THR A 350 -6.92 9.40 11.91
N LEU A 351 -8.01 10.14 12.07
CA LEU A 351 -7.99 11.61 12.13
C LEU A 351 -7.68 12.11 13.54
N THR A 352 -8.03 11.30 14.55
CA THR A 352 -7.80 11.59 15.97
C THR A 352 -6.71 10.71 16.55
N GLU A 353 -6.21 11.07 17.73
CA GLU A 353 -5.13 10.34 18.40
C GLU A 353 -5.58 9.02 19.02
N ASN A 354 -6.88 8.72 19.06
CA ASN A 354 -7.50 7.61 19.80
C ASN A 354 -7.12 7.64 21.29
N LYS A 355 -6.99 8.84 21.83
CA LYS A 355 -6.58 9.08 23.20
C LYS A 355 -7.50 10.08 23.86
N MET A 356 -8.44 9.57 24.68
CA MET A 356 -9.32 10.44 25.42
C MET A 356 -8.51 11.41 26.30
N THR A 357 -8.85 12.70 26.22
CA THR A 357 -8.17 13.77 26.94
C THR A 357 -9.22 14.74 27.49
N VAL A 358 -9.08 15.12 28.76
CA VAL A 358 -9.92 16.18 29.34
C VAL A 358 -9.52 17.50 28.70
N ARG A 359 -10.51 18.19 28.13
CA ARG A 359 -10.34 19.50 27.48
C ARG A 359 -10.66 20.66 28.38
N ALA A 360 -11.65 20.46 29.25
CA ALA A 360 -12.07 21.45 30.21
C ALA A 360 -12.90 20.76 31.30
N PHE A 361 -13.04 21.42 32.44
CA PHE A 361 -14.02 21.10 33.46
C PHE A 361 -14.85 22.35 33.81
N TYR A 362 -16.06 22.15 34.32
CA TYR A 362 -17.00 23.19 34.69
C TYR A 362 -17.44 22.97 36.13
N ASP A 363 -17.24 23.97 36.96
CA ASP A 363 -17.81 24.08 38.30
C ASP A 363 -18.82 25.22 38.40
N THR A 364 -18.38 26.45 38.21
CA THR A 364 -19.16 27.66 38.03
C THR A 364 -18.95 28.29 36.65
N ARG A 365 -17.83 27.98 36.00
CA ARG A 365 -17.45 28.35 34.63
C ARG A 365 -16.55 27.28 34.05
N TRP A 366 -16.30 27.37 32.75
CA TRP A 366 -15.34 26.48 32.09
C TRP A 366 -13.88 26.82 32.41
N HIS A 367 -13.12 25.82 32.82
CA HIS A 367 -11.68 25.89 33.08
C HIS A 367 -10.96 24.91 32.19
N LYS A 368 -9.87 25.35 31.53
CA LYS A 368 -9.06 24.48 30.65
C LYS A 368 -7.81 23.94 31.34
N GLU A 369 -7.33 24.63 32.36
CA GLU A 369 -6.10 24.27 33.08
C GLU A 369 -6.42 23.36 34.27
N ALA A 370 -5.70 22.27 34.39
CA ALA A 370 -5.87 21.30 35.49
C ALA A 370 -5.60 21.96 36.85
N ALA A 371 -4.67 22.91 36.94
CA ALA A 371 -4.34 23.65 38.17
C ALA A 371 -5.53 24.45 38.76
N ALA A 372 -6.58 24.70 37.96
CA ALA A 372 -7.81 25.35 38.42
C ALA A 372 -8.75 24.39 39.14
N LEU A 373 -8.49 23.09 39.18
CA LEU A 373 -9.32 22.08 39.84
C LEU A 373 -9.17 22.16 41.38
N GLN A 374 -9.97 22.99 42.02
CA GLN A 374 -9.99 23.23 43.45
C GLN A 374 -11.24 22.69 44.15
N ASN A 375 -12.21 22.15 43.39
CA ASN A 375 -13.42 21.57 43.96
C ASN A 375 -13.10 20.18 44.55
N GLU A 376 -13.05 20.10 45.88
CA GLU A 376 -12.72 18.88 46.61
C GLU A 376 -13.65 17.71 46.29
N TYR A 377 -14.97 17.94 46.19
CA TYR A 377 -15.92 16.88 45.88
C TYR A 377 -15.77 16.35 44.46
N LEU A 378 -15.51 17.24 43.49
CA LEU A 378 -15.21 16.84 42.11
C LEU A 378 -13.90 16.03 42.04
N THR A 379 -12.89 16.42 42.77
CA THR A 379 -11.60 15.75 42.91
C THR A 379 -11.76 14.36 43.48
N HIS A 380 -12.43 14.22 44.65
CA HIS A 380 -12.69 12.93 45.26
C HIS A 380 -13.52 12.01 44.35
N ASN A 381 -14.53 12.56 43.69
CA ASN A 381 -15.36 11.79 42.73
C ASN A 381 -14.52 11.27 41.56
N ILE A 382 -13.60 12.05 41.00
CA ILE A 382 -12.67 11.60 39.95
C ILE A 382 -11.77 10.47 40.46
N CYS A 383 -11.19 10.60 41.65
CA CYS A 383 -10.19 9.67 42.19
C CYS A 383 -10.80 8.38 42.74
N LEU A 384 -11.91 8.48 43.49
CA LEU A 384 -12.52 7.37 44.23
C LEU A 384 -13.58 6.62 43.42
N ASN A 385 -14.38 7.33 42.62
CA ASN A 385 -15.48 6.77 41.84
C ASN A 385 -14.99 6.31 40.43
N THR A 386 -14.03 5.38 40.43
CA THR A 386 -13.46 4.87 39.17
C THR A 386 -12.92 3.46 39.32
N THR A 387 -12.91 2.70 38.23
CA THR A 387 -12.30 1.37 38.13
C THR A 387 -10.96 1.41 37.40
N ALA A 388 -10.61 2.56 36.80
CA ALA A 388 -9.38 2.74 36.05
C ALA A 388 -8.16 2.97 36.94
N ASP A 389 -6.98 2.70 36.36
CA ASP A 389 -5.68 2.97 36.96
C ASP A 389 -4.70 3.46 35.86
N LEU A 390 -3.59 4.06 36.30
CA LEU A 390 -2.49 4.42 35.43
C LEU A 390 -1.31 3.49 35.70
N ALA A 391 -0.78 2.90 34.63
CA ALA A 391 0.40 2.08 34.72
C ALA A 391 1.65 2.95 34.98
N PRO A 392 2.75 2.39 35.55
CA PRO A 392 3.96 3.14 35.85
C PRO A 392 4.62 3.81 34.62
N ASP A 393 4.43 3.24 33.46
CA ASP A 393 4.89 3.76 32.16
C ASP A 393 3.96 4.85 31.58
N GLY A 394 2.91 5.25 32.30
CA GLY A 394 1.90 6.20 31.87
C GLY A 394 0.84 5.62 30.93
N GLY A 395 0.81 4.29 30.76
CA GLY A 395 -0.24 3.59 30.02
C GLY A 395 -1.59 3.63 30.75
N PHE A 396 -2.65 3.25 30.03
CA PHE A 396 -4.02 3.17 30.59
C PHE A 396 -4.33 1.75 31.04
N ILE A 397 -4.93 1.63 32.23
CA ILE A 397 -5.49 0.38 32.73
C ILE A 397 -6.97 0.63 33.02
N GLY A 398 -7.87 0.05 32.22
CA GLY A 398 -9.30 0.21 32.36
C GLY A 398 -9.92 1.16 31.33
N ASN A 399 -11.04 1.81 31.70
CA ASN A 399 -11.78 2.68 30.79
C ASN A 399 -10.98 3.93 30.38
N PRO A 400 -10.75 4.19 29.06
CA PRO A 400 -9.96 5.33 28.61
C PRO A 400 -10.49 6.70 29.08
N THR A 401 -11.80 6.84 29.23
CA THR A 401 -12.45 8.06 29.73
C THR A 401 -12.10 8.32 31.20
N GLU A 402 -12.11 7.28 32.02
CA GLU A 402 -11.73 7.34 33.43
C GLU A 402 -10.22 7.62 33.58
N CYS A 403 -9.39 6.96 32.79
CA CYS A 403 -7.95 7.20 32.77
C CYS A 403 -7.59 8.63 32.36
N ALA A 404 -8.35 9.23 31.41
CA ALA A 404 -8.17 10.63 31.02
C ALA A 404 -8.42 11.59 32.18
N MET A 405 -9.43 11.31 33.01
CA MET A 405 -9.74 12.12 34.18
C MET A 405 -8.67 11.99 35.28
N LEU A 406 -8.19 10.76 35.56
CA LEU A 406 -7.08 10.53 36.50
C LEU A 406 -5.80 11.25 36.06
N ARG A 407 -5.45 11.19 34.77
CA ARG A 407 -4.30 11.91 34.23
C ARG A 407 -4.45 13.43 34.34
N PHE A 408 -5.64 13.95 34.10
CA PHE A 408 -5.93 15.37 34.24
C PHE A 408 -5.77 15.81 35.69
N PHE A 409 -6.23 15.00 36.67
CA PHE A 409 -6.04 15.27 38.09
C PHE A 409 -4.57 15.33 38.46
N GLU A 410 -3.75 14.37 37.98
CA GLU A 410 -2.30 14.39 38.26
C GLU A 410 -1.58 15.61 37.68
N GLN A 411 -2.09 16.17 36.58
CA GLN A 411 -1.56 17.41 35.96
C GLN A 411 -1.92 18.67 36.79
N ALA A 412 -2.88 18.58 37.71
CA ALA A 412 -3.29 19.71 38.53
C ALA A 412 -2.24 20.15 39.55
N ASP A 413 -1.16 19.37 39.75
CA ASP A 413 -0.04 19.64 40.67
C ASP A 413 -0.48 20.08 42.06
N THR A 414 -1.51 19.41 42.57
CA THR A 414 -2.09 19.65 43.91
C THR A 414 -1.19 19.17 45.05
N GLY A 415 -0.02 18.62 44.75
CA GLY A 415 0.87 17.97 45.67
C GLY A 415 0.37 16.58 46.14
N ASN A 416 -0.75 16.13 45.59
CA ASN A 416 -1.38 14.85 45.89
C ASN A 416 -1.55 14.00 44.61
N THR A 417 -1.44 12.68 44.75
CA THR A 417 -1.69 11.73 43.64
C THR A 417 -3.04 11.06 43.84
N TYR A 418 -3.70 10.63 42.77
CA TYR A 418 -4.97 9.91 42.87
C TYR A 418 -4.82 8.60 43.71
N ARG A 419 -3.64 8.01 43.78
CA ARG A 419 -3.36 6.83 44.58
C ARG A 419 -3.39 7.17 46.07
N ARG A 420 -2.80 8.30 46.47
CA ARG A 420 -2.83 8.79 47.80
C ARG A 420 -4.25 9.15 48.24
N GLU A 421 -5.05 9.78 47.38
CA GLU A 421 -6.47 10.02 47.63
C GLU A 421 -7.24 8.72 47.90
N ARG A 422 -6.90 7.62 47.22
CA ARG A 422 -7.52 6.30 47.46
C ARG A 422 -7.00 5.63 48.74
N GLU A 423 -5.78 5.90 49.15
CA GLU A 423 -5.20 5.39 50.43
C GLU A 423 -5.74 6.13 51.64
N ASP A 424 -5.90 7.46 51.52
CA ASP A 424 -6.40 8.31 52.59
C ASP A 424 -7.92 8.16 52.84
N HIS A 425 -8.67 7.76 51.79
CA HIS A 425 -10.14 7.64 51.83
C HIS A 425 -10.62 6.22 51.51
N THR A 426 -11.34 5.63 52.44
CA THR A 426 -11.79 4.24 52.27
C THR A 426 -13.05 4.13 51.43
N ARG A 427 -12.99 3.38 50.33
CA ARG A 427 -14.15 3.01 49.54
C ARG A 427 -14.95 1.89 50.22
N LEU A 428 -16.18 2.17 50.59
CA LEU A 428 -17.06 1.23 51.30
C LEU A 428 -17.83 0.33 50.35
N CYS A 429 -18.41 0.89 49.27
CA CYS A 429 -19.17 0.16 48.26
C CYS A 429 -19.04 0.84 46.90
N ALA A 430 -19.15 0.08 45.81
CA ALA A 430 -19.18 0.62 44.48
C ALA A 430 -20.21 -0.12 43.63
N PHE A 431 -21.01 0.64 42.87
CA PHE A 431 -21.95 0.17 41.86
C PHE A 431 -21.38 0.54 40.50
N PRO A 432 -20.87 -0.45 39.76
CA PRO A 432 -20.16 -0.19 38.53
C PRO A 432 -21.09 0.43 37.45
N PHE A 433 -20.50 1.09 36.47
CA PHE A 433 -21.22 1.67 35.34
C PHE A 433 -22.05 0.61 34.60
N SER A 434 -23.30 0.97 34.34
CA SER A 434 -24.20 0.18 33.51
C SER A 434 -24.69 1.03 32.32
N SER A 435 -24.72 0.44 31.12
CA SER A 435 -25.26 1.10 29.92
C SER A 435 -26.75 1.40 30.04
N GLU A 436 -27.50 0.67 30.89
CA GLU A 436 -28.91 0.88 31.16
C GLU A 436 -29.11 2.09 32.10
N LEU A 437 -28.34 2.14 33.20
CA LEU A 437 -28.39 3.22 34.19
C LEU A 437 -27.65 4.50 33.77
N LYS A 438 -26.65 4.38 32.90
CA LYS A 438 -25.81 5.46 32.37
C LYS A 438 -25.03 6.24 33.44
N HIS A 439 -24.85 5.69 34.63
CA HIS A 439 -24.03 6.25 35.70
C HIS A 439 -23.31 5.16 36.51
N MET A 440 -22.39 5.61 37.36
CA MET A 440 -21.63 4.82 38.33
C MET A 440 -21.72 5.53 39.67
N THR A 441 -21.89 4.78 40.74
CA THR A 441 -21.99 5.30 42.10
C THR A 441 -20.95 4.62 42.99
N THR A 442 -20.25 5.41 43.83
CA THR A 442 -19.30 4.89 44.82
C THR A 442 -19.57 5.55 46.15
N ILE A 443 -19.63 4.75 47.20
CA ILE A 443 -19.77 5.23 48.59
C ILE A 443 -18.41 5.12 49.27
N SER A 444 -17.95 6.24 49.82
CA SER A 444 -16.64 6.33 50.42
C SER A 444 -16.74 7.03 51.78
N ASN A 445 -15.85 6.64 52.71
CA ASN A 445 -15.63 7.37 53.94
C ASN A 445 -14.50 8.37 53.69
N VAL A 446 -14.83 9.65 53.77
CA VAL A 446 -13.91 10.78 53.55
C VAL A 446 -13.91 11.59 54.85
N ASP A 447 -12.80 11.59 55.53
CA ASP A 447 -12.59 12.30 56.79
C ASP A 447 -13.68 12.04 57.86
N GLY A 448 -14.16 10.79 57.93
CA GLY A 448 -15.20 10.37 58.88
C GLY A 448 -16.62 10.65 58.40
N ARG A 449 -16.83 11.27 57.24
CA ARG A 449 -18.16 11.46 56.60
C ARG A 449 -18.40 10.40 55.54
N ILE A 450 -19.60 9.89 55.48
CA ILE A 450 -19.99 8.91 54.47
C ILE A 450 -20.57 9.68 53.28
N LEU A 451 -19.89 9.64 52.16
CA LEU A 451 -20.27 10.34 50.92
C LEU A 451 -20.63 9.35 49.81
N SER A 452 -21.76 9.59 49.18
CA SER A 452 -22.15 8.95 47.93
C SER A 452 -21.71 9.84 46.78
N TYR A 453 -20.85 9.32 45.89
CA TYR A 453 -20.36 9.98 44.68
C TYR A 453 -20.99 9.35 43.45
N VAL A 454 -21.58 10.16 42.59
CA VAL A 454 -22.18 9.73 41.34
C VAL A 454 -21.48 10.43 40.18
N LYS A 455 -21.15 9.68 39.11
CA LYS A 455 -20.73 10.20 37.82
C LYS A 455 -21.46 9.50 36.67
N GLY A 456 -21.81 10.21 35.63
CA GLY A 456 -22.54 9.61 34.50
C GLY A 456 -22.96 10.59 33.42
N SER A 457 -23.92 10.16 32.60
CA SER A 457 -24.48 11.07 31.60
C SER A 457 -25.07 12.32 32.25
N PRO A 458 -24.85 13.50 31.66
CA PRO A 458 -25.28 14.76 32.26
C PRO A 458 -26.80 14.78 32.55
N GLU A 459 -27.60 14.23 31.63
CA GLU A 459 -29.06 14.20 31.80
C GLU A 459 -29.46 13.40 33.05
N CYS A 460 -28.84 12.21 33.22
CA CYS A 460 -29.13 11.32 34.33
C CYS A 460 -28.72 11.95 35.67
N VAL A 461 -27.49 12.48 35.73
CA VAL A 461 -26.95 13.05 36.98
C VAL A 461 -27.69 14.36 37.36
N LEU A 462 -28.02 15.21 36.40
CA LEU A 462 -28.79 16.44 36.65
C LEU A 462 -30.21 16.15 37.19
N ASP A 463 -30.84 15.07 36.73
CA ASP A 463 -32.15 14.64 37.20
C ASP A 463 -32.11 14.10 38.64
N MET A 464 -30.92 13.63 39.12
CA MET A 464 -30.71 13.22 40.51
C MET A 464 -30.44 14.39 41.47
N CYS A 465 -30.09 15.57 40.94
CA CYS A 465 -29.67 16.72 41.73
C CYS A 465 -30.85 17.62 42.16
N ALA A 466 -30.77 18.13 43.37
CA ALA A 466 -31.73 19.10 43.92
C ALA A 466 -31.48 20.52 43.36
N LEU A 467 -31.77 20.73 42.06
CA LEU A 467 -31.50 21.97 41.34
C LEU A 467 -32.74 22.82 41.15
N LYS A 468 -32.62 24.17 41.31
CA LYS A 468 -33.65 25.10 40.91
C LYS A 468 -33.84 25.12 39.40
N PRO A 469 -35.09 25.31 38.87
CA PRO A 469 -35.34 25.28 37.44
C PRO A 469 -34.45 26.21 36.59
N ASP A 470 -34.15 27.39 37.10
CA ASP A 470 -33.31 28.38 36.39
C ASP A 470 -31.85 27.88 36.27
N ARG A 471 -31.31 27.26 37.33
CA ARG A 471 -29.99 26.68 37.32
C ARG A 471 -29.89 25.46 36.41
N LEU A 472 -30.93 24.62 36.42
CA LEU A 472 -31.01 23.48 35.50
C LEU A 472 -31.02 23.93 34.04
N ALA A 473 -31.80 24.99 33.72
CA ALA A 473 -31.82 25.52 32.37
C ALA A 473 -30.49 26.15 31.94
N GLU A 474 -29.75 26.73 32.87
CA GLU A 474 -28.39 27.26 32.65
C GLU A 474 -27.40 26.12 32.35
N LEU A 475 -27.37 25.08 33.20
CA LEU A 475 -26.49 23.92 33.02
C LEU A 475 -26.74 23.17 31.72
N ARG A 476 -28.01 23.04 31.31
CA ARG A 476 -28.34 22.45 30.00
C ARG A 476 -27.82 23.27 28.82
N ARG A 477 -27.81 24.62 28.92
CA ARG A 477 -27.18 25.45 27.87
C ARG A 477 -25.67 25.30 27.83
N VAL A 478 -25.03 25.22 29.01
CA VAL A 478 -23.59 24.96 29.12
C VAL A 478 -23.23 23.61 28.50
N LEU A 479 -24.07 22.59 28.73
CA LEU A 479 -23.90 21.25 28.14
C LEU A 479 -23.94 21.28 26.59
N VAL A 480 -24.99 21.91 26.04
CA VAL A 480 -25.12 22.03 24.57
C VAL A 480 -23.92 22.72 23.95
N GLN A 481 -23.40 23.77 24.55
CA GLN A 481 -22.18 24.44 24.05
C GLN A 481 -20.94 23.53 24.01
N ALA A 482 -20.78 22.65 25.01
CA ALA A 482 -19.69 21.70 25.02
C ALA A 482 -19.87 20.59 23.97
N GLU A 483 -21.09 20.11 23.79
CA GLU A 483 -21.43 19.09 22.79
C GLU A 483 -21.26 19.62 21.36
N GLU A 484 -21.60 20.90 21.10
CA GLU A 484 -21.37 21.58 19.83
C GLU A 484 -19.87 21.66 19.47
N GLN A 485 -18.97 21.56 20.46
CA GLN A 485 -17.52 21.51 20.28
C GLN A 485 -16.97 20.08 20.21
N ALA A 486 -17.81 19.09 19.93
CA ALA A 486 -17.45 17.66 19.87
C ALA A 486 -16.91 17.08 21.18
N MET A 487 -17.19 17.69 22.31
CA MET A 487 -16.78 17.19 23.61
C MET A 487 -17.83 16.26 24.21
N ARG A 488 -17.38 15.14 24.75
CA ARG A 488 -18.20 14.24 25.56
C ARG A 488 -18.18 14.76 26.98
N VAL A 489 -19.36 15.05 27.53
CA VAL A 489 -19.47 15.59 28.88
C VAL A 489 -19.87 14.49 29.86
N ILE A 490 -19.22 14.47 31.01
CA ILE A 490 -19.58 13.64 32.15
C ILE A 490 -19.95 14.58 33.29
N ALA A 491 -21.08 14.35 33.95
CA ALA A 491 -21.53 15.08 35.10
C ALA A 491 -21.14 14.35 36.39
N PHE A 492 -20.95 15.12 37.43
CA PHE A 492 -20.54 14.70 38.77
C PHE A 492 -21.46 15.31 39.83
N ALA A 493 -21.80 14.48 40.81
CA ALA A 493 -22.59 14.91 41.96
C ALA A 493 -22.21 14.10 43.19
N HIS A 494 -22.42 14.66 44.37
CA HIS A 494 -22.27 14.00 45.63
C HIS A 494 -23.46 14.17 46.57
N LYS A 495 -23.53 13.33 47.61
CA LYS A 495 -24.45 13.44 48.74
C LYS A 495 -23.86 12.94 50.04
N GLU A 496 -23.98 13.66 51.09
CA GLU A 496 -23.61 13.22 52.45
C GLU A 496 -24.72 12.33 53.06
N LEU A 497 -24.36 11.14 53.49
CA LEU A 497 -25.27 10.16 54.08
C LEU A 497 -25.17 10.21 55.60
N ALA A 498 -26.34 10.24 56.29
CA ALA A 498 -26.38 10.43 57.76
C ALA A 498 -25.92 9.18 58.56
N GLU A 499 -26.12 7.95 58.00
CA GLU A 499 -25.75 6.69 58.62
C GLU A 499 -25.36 5.63 57.59
N MET A 500 -24.66 4.59 58.02
CA MET A 500 -24.38 3.41 57.20
C MET A 500 -25.70 2.62 56.99
N GLU A 501 -26.27 2.70 55.84
CA GLU A 501 -27.42 1.89 55.39
C GLU A 501 -26.97 0.53 54.84
N ASP A 502 -27.86 -0.46 54.80
CA ASP A 502 -27.63 -1.71 54.08
C ASP A 502 -27.68 -1.43 52.57
N PHE A 503 -26.51 -1.34 51.96
CA PHE A 503 -26.34 -0.97 50.56
C PHE A 503 -26.85 -2.03 49.56
N SER A 504 -27.34 -3.18 50.01
CA SER A 504 -27.83 -4.28 49.18
C SER A 504 -29.30 -4.07 48.73
N ALA A 505 -30.05 -3.20 49.38
CA ALA A 505 -31.48 -2.99 49.12
C ALA A 505 -31.71 -1.95 47.99
N LYS A 506 -32.56 -2.27 46.97
CA LYS A 506 -32.90 -1.36 45.86
C LYS A 506 -33.47 0.00 46.32
N GLU A 507 -34.16 0.04 47.45
CA GLU A 507 -34.71 1.28 48.02
C GLU A 507 -33.63 2.19 48.65
N ALA A 508 -32.60 1.57 49.23
CA ALA A 508 -31.42 2.27 49.72
C ALA A 508 -30.64 2.92 48.53
N HIS A 509 -30.53 2.21 47.43
CA HIS A 509 -29.91 2.72 46.19
C HIS A 509 -30.58 4.02 45.70
N ARG A 510 -31.92 4.05 45.63
CA ARG A 510 -32.66 5.26 45.21
C ARG A 510 -32.45 6.44 46.16
N ARG A 511 -32.36 6.20 47.50
CA ARG A 511 -32.16 7.26 48.47
C ARG A 511 -30.75 7.85 48.41
N MET A 512 -29.76 7.03 48.05
CA MET A 512 -28.36 7.46 47.90
C MET A 512 -28.12 8.29 46.65
N GLU A 513 -28.97 8.13 45.64
CA GLU A 513 -28.89 8.77 44.32
C GLU A 513 -29.97 9.86 44.11
N SER A 514 -30.71 10.28 45.14
CA SER A 514 -31.70 11.36 45.13
C SER A 514 -31.22 12.58 45.89
N ASP A 515 -31.69 13.76 45.51
CA ASP A 515 -31.40 15.04 46.11
C ASP A 515 -29.90 15.32 46.27
N MET A 516 -29.15 15.05 45.21
CA MET A 516 -27.70 15.21 45.21
C MET A 516 -27.29 16.67 44.97
N VAL A 517 -26.06 17.00 45.35
CA VAL A 517 -25.43 18.27 45.08
C VAL A 517 -24.60 18.14 43.82
N PHE A 518 -24.85 19.01 42.85
CA PHE A 518 -24.10 19.04 41.62
C PHE A 518 -22.67 19.59 41.82
N ASP A 519 -21.62 18.82 41.41
CA ASP A 519 -20.21 19.19 41.60
C ASP A 519 -19.63 19.84 40.37
N GLY A 520 -20.03 19.38 39.15
CA GLY A 520 -19.48 19.90 37.94
C GLY A 520 -19.65 19.00 36.74
N PHE A 521 -19.13 19.48 35.61
CA PHE A 521 -18.93 18.70 34.39
C PHE A 521 -17.46 18.53 34.06
N VAL A 522 -17.09 17.41 33.46
CA VAL A 522 -15.79 17.22 32.81
C VAL A 522 -16.04 16.96 31.33
N ALA A 523 -15.46 17.79 30.49
CA ALA A 523 -15.55 17.70 29.04
C ALA A 523 -14.31 17.00 28.46
N ILE A 524 -14.54 15.90 27.77
CA ILE A 524 -13.50 14.98 27.28
C ILE A 524 -13.65 14.88 25.76
N ALA A 525 -12.55 14.92 25.06
CA ALA A 525 -12.51 14.70 23.61
C ALA A 525 -11.32 13.85 23.22
N ASP A 526 -11.44 13.17 22.11
CA ASP A 526 -10.34 12.55 21.40
C ASP A 526 -9.80 13.61 20.41
N PRO A 527 -8.60 14.18 20.66
CA PRO A 527 -8.09 15.30 19.89
C PRO A 527 -7.77 14.90 18.45
N LEU A 528 -7.96 15.83 17.51
CA LEU A 528 -7.40 15.71 16.17
C LEU A 528 -5.87 15.67 16.24
N ARG A 529 -5.27 14.84 15.42
CA ARG A 529 -3.81 14.82 15.23
C ARG A 529 -3.36 16.14 14.62
N SER A 530 -2.25 16.66 15.07
CA SER A 530 -1.72 17.96 14.61
C SER A 530 -1.39 18.00 13.12
N ASP A 531 -1.01 16.86 12.54
CA ASP A 531 -0.63 16.72 11.12
C ASP A 531 -1.82 16.58 10.16
N VAL A 532 -3.03 16.35 10.67
CA VAL A 532 -4.24 16.15 9.85
C VAL A 532 -4.67 17.42 9.13
N TYR A 533 -4.49 18.59 9.74
CA TYR A 533 -4.90 19.87 9.16
C TYR A 533 -4.19 20.14 7.82
N ASP A 534 -2.86 20.06 7.82
CA ASP A 534 -2.04 20.23 6.62
C ASP A 534 -2.31 19.14 5.59
N ALA A 535 -2.51 17.90 6.06
CA ALA A 535 -2.79 16.77 5.19
C ALA A 535 -4.13 16.89 4.46
N VAL A 536 -5.19 17.31 5.15
CA VAL A 536 -6.51 17.56 4.52
C VAL A 536 -6.44 18.74 3.56
N ALA A 537 -5.72 19.82 3.90
CA ALA A 537 -5.48 20.95 3.01
C ALA A 537 -4.73 20.51 1.74
N ALA A 538 -3.72 19.65 1.88
CA ALA A 538 -2.98 19.09 0.74
C ALA A 538 -3.90 18.19 -0.14
N CYS A 539 -4.77 17.37 0.45
CA CYS A 539 -5.78 16.62 -0.31
C CYS A 539 -6.68 17.54 -1.14
N ARG A 540 -7.17 18.62 -0.55
CA ARG A 540 -8.01 19.60 -1.25
C ARG A 540 -7.27 20.23 -2.42
N SER A 541 -6.03 20.68 -2.23
CA SER A 541 -5.20 21.25 -3.29
C SER A 541 -4.92 20.26 -4.42
N ALA A 542 -4.83 18.99 -4.06
CA ALA A 542 -4.62 17.86 -4.97
C ALA A 542 -5.90 17.40 -5.70
N GLY A 543 -7.06 17.99 -5.40
CA GLY A 543 -8.35 17.59 -5.94
C GLY A 543 -8.83 16.22 -5.42
N VAL A 544 -8.36 15.80 -4.24
CA VAL A 544 -8.77 14.57 -3.56
C VAL A 544 -9.82 14.91 -2.52
N GLY A 545 -11.02 14.36 -2.66
CA GLY A 545 -12.10 14.53 -1.70
C GLY A 545 -11.87 13.70 -0.43
N VAL A 546 -12.01 14.30 0.73
CA VAL A 546 -11.99 13.58 2.01
C VAL A 546 -13.41 13.47 2.56
N LYS A 547 -13.80 12.27 2.97
CA LYS A 547 -15.12 11.96 3.56
C LYS A 547 -14.92 11.23 4.87
N ILE A 548 -15.68 11.63 5.89
CA ILE A 548 -15.66 10.98 7.22
C ILE A 548 -16.80 9.96 7.28
N LEU A 549 -16.48 8.70 7.52
CA LEU A 549 -17.44 7.59 7.70
C LEU A 549 -17.24 7.01 9.10
N THR A 550 -17.97 7.52 10.09
CA THR A 550 -17.76 7.19 11.51
C THR A 550 -18.98 6.56 12.18
N GLY A 551 -18.72 5.71 13.18
CA GLY A 551 -19.76 5.23 14.10
C GLY A 551 -20.24 6.26 15.12
N ASP A 552 -19.58 7.40 15.24
CA ASP A 552 -19.94 8.48 16.17
C ASP A 552 -21.27 9.17 15.80
N ASN A 553 -21.79 9.95 16.75
CA ASN A 553 -22.95 10.78 16.53
C ASN A 553 -22.68 11.93 15.54
N ILE A 554 -23.75 12.45 14.94
CA ILE A 554 -23.65 13.47 13.90
C ILE A 554 -23.10 14.80 14.42
N VAL A 555 -23.33 15.15 15.68
CA VAL A 555 -22.86 16.41 16.27
C VAL A 555 -21.33 16.41 16.34
N THR A 556 -20.75 15.37 16.93
CA THR A 556 -19.30 15.19 17.03
C THR A 556 -18.63 15.13 15.66
N ALA A 557 -19.19 14.34 14.74
CA ALA A 557 -18.64 14.19 13.40
C ALA A 557 -18.70 15.50 12.59
N THR A 558 -19.79 16.26 12.75
CA THR A 558 -19.98 17.57 12.11
C THR A 558 -19.00 18.64 12.66
N ALA A 559 -18.78 18.64 13.98
CA ALA A 559 -17.84 19.57 14.61
C ALA A 559 -16.40 19.34 14.07
N ILE A 560 -15.94 18.10 14.02
CA ILE A 560 -14.65 17.74 13.46
C ILE A 560 -14.55 18.09 11.96
N ALA A 561 -15.59 17.84 11.20
CA ALA A 561 -15.60 18.18 9.78
C ALA A 561 -15.58 19.70 9.53
N LYS A 562 -16.18 20.49 10.42
CA LYS A 562 -16.08 21.97 10.39
C LYS A 562 -14.66 22.42 10.73
N GLU A 563 -14.05 21.84 11.76
CA GLU A 563 -12.68 22.16 12.18
C GLU A 563 -11.66 21.85 11.08
N LEU A 564 -11.89 20.78 10.29
CA LEU A 564 -11.07 20.41 9.13
C LEU A 564 -11.51 21.10 7.82
N ASP A 565 -12.48 22.03 7.89
CA ASP A 565 -13.01 22.74 6.73
C ASP A 565 -13.54 21.82 5.61
N LEU A 566 -14.13 20.67 6.00
CA LEU A 566 -14.70 19.69 5.07
C LEU A 566 -16.16 19.97 4.71
N LEU A 567 -16.84 20.87 5.43
CA LEU A 567 -18.24 21.25 5.23
C LEU A 567 -18.39 22.62 4.53
N ALA A 568 -17.40 23.03 3.74
CA ALA A 568 -17.48 24.23 2.92
C ALA A 568 -18.47 24.06 1.75
N ASP A 569 -19.07 25.18 1.31
CA ASP A 569 -19.79 25.35 0.04
C ASP A 569 -20.82 24.26 -0.34
N GLY A 570 -21.83 24.07 0.50
CA GLY A 570 -22.97 23.20 0.19
C GLY A 570 -22.70 21.71 0.41
N CYS A 571 -21.61 21.37 1.09
CA CYS A 571 -21.39 20.04 1.62
C CYS A 571 -22.27 19.75 2.84
N VAL A 572 -22.69 18.50 3.00
CA VAL A 572 -23.65 18.09 4.04
C VAL A 572 -23.09 16.95 4.89
N ALA A 573 -23.55 16.91 6.13
CA ALA A 573 -23.41 15.77 7.03
C ALA A 573 -24.76 15.04 7.12
N LEU A 574 -24.75 13.72 7.07
CA LEU A 574 -25.94 12.87 7.15
C LEU A 574 -25.74 11.76 8.17
N GLU A 575 -26.84 11.25 8.71
CA GLU A 575 -26.82 10.01 9.48
C GLU A 575 -26.95 8.78 8.56
N ALA A 576 -26.43 7.65 9.01
CA ALA A 576 -26.52 6.39 8.27
C ALA A 576 -27.95 6.01 7.90
N LYS A 577 -28.91 6.27 8.80
CA LYS A 577 -30.33 6.02 8.58
C LYS A 577 -30.87 6.77 7.35
N GLU A 578 -30.53 8.06 7.20
CA GLU A 578 -30.92 8.85 6.03
C GLU A 578 -30.29 8.30 4.73
N VAL A 579 -29.05 7.81 4.84
CA VAL A 579 -28.35 7.17 3.70
C VAL A 579 -28.99 5.84 3.34
N GLU A 580 -29.44 5.04 4.31
CA GLU A 580 -30.13 3.75 4.09
C GLU A 580 -31.48 3.94 3.38
N GLU A 581 -32.23 4.98 3.74
CA GLU A 581 -33.53 5.33 3.14
C GLU A 581 -33.41 5.83 1.68
N MET A 582 -32.19 6.26 1.25
CA MET A 582 -31.97 6.75 -0.11
C MET A 582 -31.83 5.60 -1.11
N SER A 583 -32.42 5.74 -2.29
CA SER A 583 -32.13 4.88 -3.42
C SER A 583 -30.68 5.08 -3.91
N ASP A 584 -30.05 4.03 -4.49
CA ASP A 584 -28.68 4.09 -4.99
C ASP A 584 -28.47 5.22 -6.01
N ARG A 585 -29.43 5.47 -6.89
CA ARG A 585 -29.38 6.57 -7.87
C ARG A 585 -29.36 7.95 -7.20
N ARG A 586 -30.13 8.13 -6.13
CA ARG A 586 -30.18 9.39 -5.37
C ARG A 586 -28.90 9.58 -4.59
N LEU A 587 -28.46 8.54 -3.89
CA LEU A 587 -27.22 8.56 -3.11
C LEU A 587 -26.01 8.85 -4.00
N GLN A 588 -25.88 8.18 -5.15
CA GLN A 588 -24.78 8.40 -6.11
C GLN A 588 -24.69 9.86 -6.60
N LYS A 589 -25.83 10.53 -6.81
CA LYS A 589 -25.87 11.96 -7.19
C LYS A 589 -25.48 12.88 -6.02
N MET A 590 -25.80 12.50 -4.78
CA MET A 590 -25.50 13.30 -3.60
C MET A 590 -24.08 13.09 -3.06
N LEU A 591 -23.46 11.92 -3.30
CA LEU A 591 -22.12 11.58 -2.79
C LEU A 591 -21.05 12.69 -2.98
N PRO A 592 -21.00 13.47 -4.08
CA PRO A 592 -20.06 14.59 -4.19
C PRO A 592 -20.22 15.66 -3.10
N LYS A 593 -21.46 15.85 -2.61
CA LYS A 593 -21.80 16.86 -1.60
C LYS A 593 -21.79 16.32 -0.17
N ILE A 594 -21.75 15.00 0.02
CA ILE A 594 -21.69 14.39 1.35
C ILE A 594 -20.25 14.35 1.81
N SER A 595 -19.91 15.06 2.88
CA SER A 595 -18.61 15.03 3.52
C SER A 595 -18.57 14.13 4.75
N VAL A 596 -19.71 13.94 5.43
CA VAL A 596 -19.79 13.16 6.66
C VAL A 596 -20.97 12.21 6.60
N ILE A 597 -20.75 10.96 7.03
CA ILE A 597 -21.79 10.00 7.35
C ILE A 597 -21.55 9.51 8.78
N ALA A 598 -22.42 9.91 9.69
CA ALA A 598 -22.38 9.56 11.09
C ALA A 598 -23.17 8.28 11.39
N ARG A 599 -22.91 7.63 12.54
CA ARG A 599 -23.56 6.35 12.93
C ARG A 599 -23.43 5.27 11.84
N SER A 600 -22.33 5.32 11.09
CA SER A 600 -22.10 4.48 9.91
C SER A 600 -21.89 3.02 10.30
N THR A 601 -22.73 2.13 9.75
CA THR A 601 -22.59 0.68 9.86
C THR A 601 -21.61 0.14 8.81
N PRO A 602 -21.06 -1.07 8.98
CA PRO A 602 -20.21 -1.70 7.96
C PRO A 602 -20.89 -1.78 6.58
N THR A 603 -22.20 -2.05 6.56
CA THR A 603 -23.02 -2.14 5.36
C THR A 603 -23.11 -0.79 4.64
N VAL A 604 -23.33 0.30 5.38
CA VAL A 604 -23.37 1.66 4.83
C VAL A 604 -21.99 2.07 4.30
N LYS A 605 -20.90 1.82 5.03
CA LYS A 605 -19.53 2.08 4.58
C LYS A 605 -19.27 1.38 3.24
N MET A 606 -19.57 0.08 3.15
CA MET A 606 -19.39 -0.71 1.93
C MET A 606 -20.27 -0.20 0.76
N ARG A 607 -21.53 0.17 1.01
CA ARG A 607 -22.45 0.69 0.01
C ARG A 607 -21.94 2.00 -0.60
N VAL A 608 -21.46 2.91 0.23
CA VAL A 608 -20.87 4.20 -0.18
C VAL A 608 -19.65 3.96 -1.08
N VAL A 609 -18.75 3.08 -0.67
CA VAL A 609 -17.55 2.72 -1.45
C VAL A 609 -17.95 2.17 -2.83
N LYS A 610 -18.90 1.22 -2.89
CA LYS A 610 -19.38 0.66 -4.16
C LYS A 610 -19.95 1.72 -5.09
N LEU A 611 -20.75 2.64 -4.58
CA LEU A 611 -21.38 3.69 -5.38
C LEU A 611 -20.38 4.75 -5.86
N LEU A 612 -19.38 5.10 -5.06
CA LEU A 612 -18.27 5.97 -5.49
C LEU A 612 -17.48 5.30 -6.64
N LYS A 613 -17.13 4.02 -6.51
CA LYS A 613 -16.46 3.24 -7.57
C LYS A 613 -17.32 3.16 -8.85
N ALA A 614 -18.61 2.91 -8.71
CA ALA A 614 -19.55 2.88 -9.83
C ALA A 614 -19.67 4.23 -10.55
N ARG A 615 -19.36 5.33 -9.87
CA ARG A 615 -19.28 6.69 -10.45
C ARG A 615 -17.98 6.93 -11.23
N GLY A 616 -17.00 6.06 -11.06
CA GLY A 616 -15.68 6.19 -11.69
C GLY A 616 -14.61 6.80 -10.78
N ASP A 617 -14.94 7.04 -9.51
CA ASP A 617 -13.94 7.47 -8.52
C ASP A 617 -12.96 6.34 -8.20
N VAL A 618 -11.73 6.70 -7.89
CA VAL A 618 -10.74 5.81 -7.29
C VAL A 618 -10.76 6.05 -5.79
N VAL A 619 -11.21 5.05 -5.04
CA VAL A 619 -11.56 5.19 -3.63
C VAL A 619 -10.54 4.53 -2.74
N ALA A 620 -9.96 5.32 -1.82
CA ALA A 620 -9.25 4.79 -0.67
C ALA A 620 -10.20 4.73 0.53
N VAL A 621 -10.05 3.71 1.37
CA VAL A 621 -10.75 3.59 2.65
C VAL A 621 -9.72 3.39 3.74
N THR A 622 -9.86 4.11 4.86
CA THR A 622 -9.07 3.87 6.06
C THR A 622 -9.93 3.25 7.15
N GLY A 623 -9.36 2.41 7.99
CA GLY A 623 -10.04 1.82 9.14
C GLY A 623 -9.09 1.06 10.05
N ASP A 624 -9.49 0.89 11.31
CA ASP A 624 -8.74 0.19 12.35
C ASP A 624 -9.50 -1.01 12.93
N GLY A 625 -10.82 -1.07 12.74
CA GLY A 625 -11.70 -2.06 13.34
C GLY A 625 -12.17 -3.18 12.41
N ILE A 626 -12.76 -4.20 13.01
CA ILE A 626 -13.44 -5.30 12.29
C ILE A 626 -14.55 -4.75 11.40
N ASN A 627 -15.23 -3.69 11.86
CA ASN A 627 -16.33 -3.05 11.14
C ASN A 627 -15.92 -2.42 9.81
N ASP A 628 -14.63 -2.12 9.64
CA ASP A 628 -14.08 -1.50 8.44
C ASP A 628 -13.62 -2.52 7.39
N ALA A 629 -13.35 -3.75 7.80
CA ALA A 629 -12.79 -4.78 6.95
C ALA A 629 -13.58 -5.00 5.63
N PRO A 630 -14.92 -5.04 5.61
CA PRO A 630 -15.68 -5.14 4.36
C PRO A 630 -15.48 -3.95 3.42
N ALA A 631 -15.36 -2.73 3.97
CA ALA A 631 -15.12 -1.52 3.19
C ALA A 631 -13.67 -1.45 2.68
N LEU A 632 -12.70 -1.80 3.53
CA LEU A 632 -11.27 -1.91 3.16
C LEU A 632 -11.06 -2.87 1.99
N LYS A 633 -11.65 -4.07 2.07
CA LYS A 633 -11.53 -5.10 1.02
C LYS A 633 -12.20 -4.69 -0.30
N ASN A 634 -13.27 -3.90 -0.26
CA ASN A 634 -14.01 -3.45 -1.46
C ASN A 634 -13.47 -2.14 -2.05
N ALA A 635 -12.60 -1.42 -1.35
CA ALA A 635 -11.94 -0.21 -1.85
C ALA A 635 -11.05 -0.49 -3.07
N ASP A 636 -10.59 0.55 -3.74
CA ASP A 636 -9.50 0.42 -4.71
C ASP A 636 -8.14 0.36 -4.00
N VAL A 637 -8.05 1.02 -2.83
CA VAL A 637 -6.93 0.91 -1.89
C VAL A 637 -7.49 0.88 -0.47
N GLY A 638 -7.43 -0.28 0.18
CA GLY A 638 -7.71 -0.42 1.61
C GLY A 638 -6.47 -0.06 2.43
N ILE A 639 -6.61 0.79 3.44
CA ILE A 639 -5.52 1.29 4.28
C ILE A 639 -5.86 1.01 5.74
N ALA A 640 -5.11 0.15 6.41
CA ALA A 640 -5.29 -0.14 7.83
C ALA A 640 -4.27 0.59 8.70
N MET A 641 -4.67 0.85 9.94
CA MET A 641 -3.78 1.34 10.99
C MET A 641 -2.85 0.21 11.45
N GLY A 642 -1.59 0.50 11.70
CA GLY A 642 -0.58 -0.48 12.10
C GLY A 642 -0.50 -0.67 13.61
N ILE A 643 -0.69 0.41 14.37
CA ILE A 643 -0.62 0.42 15.84
C ILE A 643 -1.98 0.08 16.43
N SER A 644 -3.02 0.87 16.09
CA SER A 644 -4.38 0.72 16.64
C SER A 644 -5.21 -0.33 15.89
N GLY A 645 -4.82 -0.70 14.66
CA GLY A 645 -5.60 -1.58 13.80
C GLY A 645 -5.62 -3.03 14.26
N THR A 646 -6.81 -3.65 14.20
CA THR A 646 -6.99 -5.09 14.42
C THR A 646 -6.34 -5.92 13.30
N GLU A 647 -5.99 -7.17 13.57
CA GLU A 647 -5.43 -8.06 12.56
C GLU A 647 -6.40 -8.28 11.38
N VAL A 648 -7.71 -8.26 11.65
CA VAL A 648 -8.76 -8.33 10.61
C VAL A 648 -8.64 -7.15 9.64
N SER A 649 -8.54 -5.92 10.16
CA SER A 649 -8.41 -4.72 9.33
C SER A 649 -7.10 -4.72 8.54
N LYS A 650 -5.99 -5.11 9.18
CA LYS A 650 -4.69 -5.25 8.52
C LYS A 650 -4.74 -6.29 7.39
N GLU A 651 -5.38 -7.44 7.61
CA GLU A 651 -5.49 -8.50 6.57
C GLU A 651 -6.36 -8.05 5.40
N ALA A 652 -7.47 -7.35 5.66
CA ALA A 652 -8.36 -6.84 4.63
C ALA A 652 -7.74 -5.70 3.81
N SER A 653 -6.67 -5.06 4.29
CA SER A 653 -6.06 -3.89 3.68
C SER A 653 -5.02 -4.24 2.61
N ASP A 654 -4.71 -3.24 1.78
CA ASP A 654 -3.66 -3.28 0.78
C ASP A 654 -2.38 -2.55 1.25
N ILE A 655 -2.55 -1.59 2.17
CA ILE A 655 -1.48 -0.81 2.80
C ILE A 655 -1.72 -0.77 4.31
N VAL A 656 -0.66 -0.86 5.09
CA VAL A 656 -0.69 -0.68 6.56
C VAL A 656 0.18 0.52 6.92
N LEU A 657 -0.38 1.45 7.70
CA LEU A 657 0.34 2.63 8.20
C LEU A 657 1.02 2.30 9.53
N LEU A 658 2.34 2.31 9.55
CA LEU A 658 3.10 1.95 10.76
C LEU A 658 3.06 3.03 11.86
N ASP A 659 2.59 4.23 11.54
CA ASP A 659 2.48 5.40 12.45
C ASP A 659 1.04 5.86 12.68
N ASP A 660 0.07 5.17 12.11
CA ASP A 660 -1.36 5.51 12.13
C ASP A 660 -1.68 6.97 11.71
N SER A 661 -0.78 7.59 10.92
CA SER A 661 -0.90 9.01 10.53
C SER A 661 -1.62 9.19 9.21
N PHE A 662 -2.64 10.05 9.19
CA PHE A 662 -3.32 10.46 7.96
C PHE A 662 -2.36 11.20 6.99
N ALA A 663 -1.39 11.92 7.50
CA ALA A 663 -0.37 12.58 6.68
C ALA A 663 0.48 11.58 5.88
N THR A 664 0.70 10.39 6.41
CA THR A 664 1.40 9.31 5.70
C THR A 664 0.60 8.82 4.50
N ILE A 665 -0.74 8.82 4.54
CA ILE A 665 -1.59 8.54 3.37
C ILE A 665 -1.35 9.58 2.28
N VAL A 666 -1.32 10.85 2.64
CA VAL A 666 -1.12 11.96 1.69
C VAL A 666 0.27 11.85 1.02
N LYS A 667 1.30 11.55 1.80
CA LYS A 667 2.64 11.27 1.27
C LYS A 667 2.63 10.05 0.32
N ALA A 668 1.90 8.99 0.68
CA ALA A 668 1.79 7.82 -0.18
C ALA A 668 1.06 8.14 -1.49
N VAL A 669 0.03 9.00 -1.48
CA VAL A 669 -0.63 9.52 -2.69
C VAL A 669 0.35 10.31 -3.56
N GLU A 670 1.14 11.22 -2.97
CA GLU A 670 2.18 11.98 -3.68
C GLU A 670 3.20 11.05 -4.34
N TRP A 671 3.68 10.06 -3.60
CA TRP A 671 4.59 9.04 -4.12
C TRP A 671 3.97 8.21 -5.25
N GLY A 672 2.72 7.78 -5.11
CA GLY A 672 2.00 7.06 -6.15
C GLY A 672 1.86 7.89 -7.44
N ARG A 673 1.59 9.19 -7.33
CA ARG A 673 1.58 10.13 -8.47
C ARG A 673 2.95 10.22 -9.13
N ASN A 674 4.02 10.28 -8.33
CA ASN A 674 5.38 10.30 -8.86
C ASN A 674 5.72 8.99 -9.59
N ILE A 675 5.34 7.84 -9.04
CA ILE A 675 5.51 6.53 -9.69
C ILE A 675 4.81 6.52 -11.07
N TYR A 676 3.58 7.00 -11.13
CA TYR A 676 2.81 7.06 -12.37
C TYR A 676 3.44 7.99 -13.42
N GLU A 677 3.94 9.16 -13.03
CA GLU A 677 4.69 10.06 -13.90
C GLU A 677 6.00 9.42 -14.38
N ASN A 678 6.71 8.71 -13.51
CA ASN A 678 7.94 8.00 -13.88
C ASN A 678 7.68 6.91 -14.90
N PHE A 679 6.55 6.21 -14.79
CA PHE A 679 6.13 5.26 -15.83
C PHE A 679 5.91 5.92 -17.18
N LYS A 680 5.27 7.07 -17.22
CA LYS A 680 5.12 7.83 -18.46
C LYS A 680 6.47 8.25 -19.07
N ARG A 681 7.43 8.62 -18.21
CA ARG A 681 8.79 9.04 -18.63
C ARG A 681 9.52 7.90 -19.36
N PHE A 682 9.65 6.75 -18.70
CA PHE A 682 10.40 5.65 -19.31
C PHE A 682 9.65 5.01 -20.49
N ILE A 683 8.31 4.94 -20.46
CA ILE A 683 7.51 4.49 -21.61
C ILE A 683 7.72 5.42 -22.81
N SER A 684 7.69 6.75 -22.59
CA SER A 684 7.98 7.73 -23.65
C SER A 684 9.35 7.50 -24.25
N PHE A 685 10.35 7.27 -23.40
CA PHE A 685 11.72 7.02 -23.86
C PHE A 685 11.78 5.76 -24.70
N GLN A 686 11.36 4.64 -24.18
CA GLN A 686 11.48 3.33 -24.81
C GLN A 686 10.67 3.23 -26.13
N LEU A 687 9.45 3.78 -26.14
CA LEU A 687 8.65 3.80 -27.37
C LEU A 687 9.26 4.70 -28.44
N THR A 688 9.92 5.80 -28.06
CA THR A 688 10.62 6.66 -29.02
C THR A 688 11.79 5.93 -29.66
N VAL A 689 12.57 5.18 -28.87
CA VAL A 689 13.68 4.33 -29.37
C VAL A 689 13.16 3.33 -30.40
N ASN A 690 12.12 2.57 -30.03
CA ASN A 690 11.59 1.52 -30.90
C ASN A 690 10.97 2.09 -32.20
N ILE A 691 10.21 3.18 -32.11
CA ILE A 691 9.64 3.82 -33.31
C ILE A 691 10.76 4.33 -34.23
N ALA A 692 11.76 5.00 -33.65
CA ALA A 692 12.87 5.51 -34.45
C ALA A 692 13.66 4.38 -35.12
N SER A 693 13.99 3.30 -34.39
CA SER A 693 14.73 2.15 -34.95
C SER A 693 13.97 1.45 -36.05
N VAL A 694 12.67 1.20 -35.83
CA VAL A 694 11.80 0.58 -36.87
C VAL A 694 11.72 1.45 -38.14
N ILE A 695 11.51 2.77 -37.99
CA ILE A 695 11.46 3.67 -39.16
C ILE A 695 12.82 3.70 -39.87
N CYS A 696 13.94 3.80 -39.15
CA CYS A 696 15.28 3.82 -39.74
C CYS A 696 15.52 2.55 -40.57
N VAL A 697 15.28 1.37 -40.02
CA VAL A 697 15.51 0.10 -40.72
C VAL A 697 14.52 -0.06 -41.89
N PHE A 698 13.21 0.13 -41.63
CA PHE A 698 12.16 -0.06 -42.63
C PHE A 698 12.35 0.85 -43.83
N VAL A 699 12.57 2.14 -43.62
CA VAL A 699 12.69 3.12 -44.72
C VAL A 699 14.03 2.95 -45.44
N SER A 700 15.14 2.64 -44.75
CA SER A 700 16.42 2.37 -45.42
C SER A 700 16.29 1.24 -46.43
N VAL A 701 15.68 0.14 -46.03
CA VAL A 701 15.50 -1.02 -46.91
C VAL A 701 14.58 -0.71 -48.09
N LEU A 702 13.45 0.00 -47.84
CA LEU A 702 12.57 0.43 -48.95
C LEU A 702 13.25 1.40 -49.94
N MET A 703 14.24 2.15 -49.47
CA MET A 703 15.06 3.03 -50.33
C MET A 703 16.15 2.27 -51.12
N GLY A 704 16.23 0.94 -50.95
CA GLY A 704 17.29 0.12 -51.51
C GLY A 704 18.65 0.28 -50.91
N LEU A 705 18.72 0.82 -49.70
CA LEU A 705 19.96 0.94 -48.91
C LEU A 705 20.14 -0.31 -48.05
N PRO A 706 21.38 -0.75 -47.75
CA PRO A 706 21.63 -1.82 -46.83
C PRO A 706 21.01 -1.56 -45.44
N ALA A 707 20.78 -2.62 -44.67
CA ALA A 707 20.31 -2.46 -43.29
C ALA A 707 21.30 -1.60 -42.50
N PRO A 708 20.84 -0.52 -41.83
CA PRO A 708 21.75 0.43 -41.16
C PRO A 708 22.37 -0.11 -39.86
N PHE A 709 21.83 -1.18 -39.34
CA PHE A 709 22.29 -1.82 -38.08
C PHE A 709 22.44 -3.33 -38.26
N THR A 710 23.45 -3.90 -37.60
CA THR A 710 23.57 -5.34 -37.42
C THR A 710 22.68 -5.81 -36.25
N ALA A 711 22.41 -7.11 -36.17
CA ALA A 711 21.64 -7.68 -35.06
C ALA A 711 22.31 -7.40 -33.69
N LEU A 712 23.63 -7.47 -33.65
CA LEU A 712 24.42 -7.17 -32.44
C LEU A 712 24.31 -5.70 -32.02
N GLN A 713 24.34 -4.77 -32.97
CA GLN A 713 24.17 -3.33 -32.69
C GLN A 713 22.77 -3.03 -32.12
N LEU A 714 21.71 -3.68 -32.64
CA LEU A 714 20.36 -3.51 -32.11
C LEU A 714 20.21 -4.12 -30.70
N LEU A 715 20.79 -5.27 -30.44
CA LEU A 715 20.84 -5.84 -29.09
C LEU A 715 21.56 -4.92 -28.12
N TRP A 716 22.68 -4.33 -28.54
CA TRP A 716 23.36 -3.31 -27.73
C TRP A 716 22.47 -2.12 -27.42
N ILE A 717 21.75 -1.61 -28.43
CA ILE A 717 20.81 -0.51 -28.27
C ILE A 717 19.71 -0.88 -27.28
N ASN A 718 19.05 -2.02 -27.45
CA ASN A 718 17.89 -2.40 -26.64
C ASN A 718 18.24 -2.76 -25.20
N ILE A 719 19.38 -3.42 -24.96
CA ILE A 719 19.71 -3.96 -23.65
C ILE A 719 20.55 -2.98 -22.83
N ILE A 720 21.62 -2.45 -23.41
CA ILE A 720 22.61 -1.64 -22.67
C ILE A 720 22.29 -0.14 -22.76
N MET A 721 21.88 0.33 -23.92
CA MET A 721 21.62 1.74 -24.12
C MET A 721 20.20 2.13 -23.68
N ASP A 722 19.22 1.25 -23.84
CA ASP A 722 17.81 1.54 -23.49
C ASP A 722 17.48 1.16 -22.02
N GLY A 723 17.84 -0.04 -21.59
CA GLY A 723 17.47 -0.58 -20.29
C GLY A 723 17.89 0.25 -19.09
N PRO A 724 19.19 0.47 -18.83
CA PRO A 724 19.66 1.22 -17.66
C PRO A 724 19.18 2.68 -17.61
N PRO A 725 19.20 3.50 -18.68
CA PRO A 725 18.61 4.84 -18.67
C PRO A 725 17.11 4.82 -18.40
N ALA A 726 16.36 3.88 -19.00
CA ALA A 726 14.94 3.75 -18.74
C ALA A 726 14.64 3.45 -17.27
N LEU A 727 15.42 2.57 -16.63
CA LEU A 727 15.29 2.31 -15.20
C LEU A 727 15.54 3.56 -14.36
N THR A 728 16.50 4.40 -14.72
CA THR A 728 16.77 5.65 -13.99
C THR A 728 15.65 6.67 -14.15
N LEU A 729 14.96 6.69 -15.30
CA LEU A 729 13.74 7.48 -15.51
C LEU A 729 12.57 6.96 -14.66
N GLY A 730 12.48 5.64 -14.44
CA GLY A 730 11.54 5.03 -13.50
C GLY A 730 11.78 5.39 -12.02
N LEU A 731 12.93 5.95 -11.70
CA LEU A 731 13.35 6.34 -10.35
C LEU A 731 13.54 7.86 -10.18
N GLU A 732 13.02 8.67 -11.10
CA GLU A 732 13.13 10.14 -11.07
C GLU A 732 12.51 10.68 -9.79
N PRO A 733 13.20 11.61 -9.07
CA PRO A 733 12.65 12.26 -7.88
C PRO A 733 11.35 13.00 -8.18
N GLY A 734 10.41 13.00 -7.21
CA GLY A 734 9.16 13.77 -7.33
C GLY A 734 9.40 15.27 -7.33
N TYR A 735 8.53 16.01 -8.02
CA TYR A 735 8.51 17.46 -8.04
C TYR A 735 7.34 17.98 -7.20
N SER A 736 7.50 19.13 -6.57
CA SER A 736 6.57 19.72 -5.60
C SER A 736 5.17 20.08 -6.15
N ASP A 737 4.96 20.01 -7.45
CA ASP A 737 3.68 20.36 -8.08
C ASP A 737 2.68 19.19 -8.23
N LEU A 738 3.10 17.97 -7.90
CA LEU A 738 2.25 16.77 -8.04
C LEU A 738 0.96 16.85 -7.23
N MET A 739 1.01 17.46 -6.05
CA MET A 739 -0.16 17.66 -5.18
C MET A 739 -1.01 18.88 -5.53
N ARG A 740 -0.69 19.59 -6.62
CA ARG A 740 -1.53 20.65 -7.20
C ARG A 740 -2.31 20.18 -8.44
N ARG A 741 -2.07 18.95 -8.88
CA ARG A 741 -2.73 18.38 -10.06
C ARG A 741 -3.94 17.57 -9.64
N ARG A 742 -4.97 17.55 -10.49
CA ARG A 742 -6.14 16.69 -10.26
C ARG A 742 -5.78 15.22 -10.42
N PRO A 743 -6.48 14.30 -9.72
CA PRO A 743 -6.30 12.86 -9.88
C PRO A 743 -6.52 12.41 -11.33
N THR A 744 -5.78 11.40 -11.76
CA THR A 744 -5.97 10.73 -13.05
C THR A 744 -7.24 9.88 -13.01
N ASN A 745 -8.03 9.92 -14.08
CA ASN A 745 -9.24 9.11 -14.17
C ASN A 745 -8.90 7.60 -14.27
N ARG A 746 -9.74 6.75 -13.69
CA ARG A 746 -9.59 5.29 -13.72
C ARG A 746 -9.49 4.72 -15.13
N SER A 747 -10.20 5.31 -16.10
CA SER A 747 -10.25 4.88 -17.51
C SER A 747 -9.15 5.51 -18.37
N GLU A 748 -8.30 6.38 -17.82
CA GLU A 748 -7.28 7.08 -18.60
C GLU A 748 -6.20 6.11 -19.07
N ASN A 749 -5.87 6.20 -20.37
CA ASN A 749 -4.77 5.44 -20.92
C ASN A 749 -3.44 6.04 -20.44
N ILE A 750 -2.48 5.17 -20.13
CA ILE A 750 -1.13 5.57 -19.72
C ILE A 750 -0.50 6.47 -20.80
N ILE A 751 -0.71 6.11 -22.06
CA ILE A 751 -0.26 6.90 -23.20
C ILE A 751 -1.38 7.85 -23.61
N SER A 752 -1.23 9.12 -23.23
CA SER A 752 -2.13 10.18 -23.69
C SER A 752 -1.88 10.50 -25.16
N LYS A 753 -2.88 11.11 -25.83
CA LYS A 753 -2.73 11.54 -27.23
C LYS A 753 -1.56 12.52 -27.42
N GLY A 754 -1.35 13.42 -26.46
CA GLY A 754 -0.23 14.35 -26.47
C GLY A 754 1.13 13.65 -26.32
N MET A 755 1.20 12.65 -25.45
CA MET A 755 2.38 11.82 -25.26
C MET A 755 2.70 11.03 -26.54
N LEU A 756 1.71 10.40 -27.16
CA LEU A 756 1.87 9.67 -28.42
C LEU A 756 2.36 10.59 -29.55
N ALA A 757 1.77 11.77 -29.67
CA ALA A 757 2.20 12.76 -30.67
C ALA A 757 3.66 13.18 -30.46
N ARG A 758 4.08 13.39 -29.22
CA ARG A 758 5.47 13.73 -28.86
C ARG A 758 6.42 12.59 -29.19
N ILE A 759 6.09 11.35 -28.81
CA ILE A 759 6.88 10.15 -29.11
C ILE A 759 7.08 10.03 -30.61
N THR A 760 5.98 10.11 -31.38
CA THR A 760 6.02 9.97 -32.84
C THR A 760 6.80 11.12 -33.48
N ALA A 761 6.57 12.36 -33.08
CA ALA A 761 7.28 13.51 -33.64
C ALA A 761 8.80 13.44 -33.39
N THR A 762 9.21 13.06 -32.17
CA THR A 762 10.63 12.90 -31.82
C THR A 762 11.25 11.73 -32.58
N GLY A 763 10.57 10.58 -32.63
CA GLY A 763 11.03 9.40 -33.35
C GLY A 763 11.17 9.66 -34.85
N VAL A 764 10.19 10.32 -35.48
CA VAL A 764 10.24 10.71 -36.88
C VAL A 764 11.36 11.70 -37.16
N TYR A 765 11.53 12.72 -36.29
CA TYR A 765 12.63 13.67 -36.43
C TYR A 765 14.01 13.00 -36.44
N MET A 766 14.25 12.14 -35.47
CA MET A 766 15.50 11.39 -35.40
C MET A 766 15.72 10.52 -36.63
N SER A 767 14.66 9.83 -37.06
CA SER A 767 14.71 8.97 -38.26
C SER A 767 14.97 9.75 -39.51
N VAL A 768 14.36 10.91 -39.71
CA VAL A 768 14.60 11.78 -40.88
C VAL A 768 16.05 12.26 -40.92
N VAL A 769 16.57 12.76 -39.79
CA VAL A 769 17.98 13.22 -39.72
C VAL A 769 18.94 12.06 -39.96
N PHE A 770 18.65 10.89 -39.41
CA PHE A 770 19.41 9.66 -39.60
C PHE A 770 19.44 9.25 -41.09
N LEU A 771 18.28 9.19 -41.76
CA LEU A 771 18.16 8.82 -43.17
C LEU A 771 18.78 9.85 -44.12
N LEU A 772 18.68 11.14 -43.77
CA LEU A 772 19.40 12.19 -44.49
C LEU A 772 20.92 12.02 -44.40
N GLN A 773 21.45 11.72 -43.20
CA GLN A 773 22.88 11.41 -43.06
C GLN A 773 23.27 10.17 -43.90
N TYR A 774 22.44 9.12 -43.85
CA TYR A 774 22.72 7.90 -44.58
C TYR A 774 22.77 8.14 -46.09
N LYS A 775 21.83 8.92 -46.65
CA LYS A 775 21.74 9.15 -48.09
C LYS A 775 22.69 10.24 -48.61
N LEU A 776 22.80 11.36 -47.85
CA LEU A 776 23.52 12.55 -48.31
C LEU A 776 24.94 12.65 -47.73
N ASN A 777 25.28 11.86 -46.71
CA ASN A 777 26.56 11.91 -46.00
C ASN A 777 27.03 13.35 -45.67
N PHE A 778 26.15 14.18 -45.15
CA PHE A 778 26.44 15.60 -44.93
C PHE A 778 27.45 15.82 -43.78
N LEU A 779 27.69 14.83 -42.92
CA LEU A 779 28.75 14.85 -41.91
C LEU A 779 30.12 14.58 -42.53
N GLY A 780 30.19 14.01 -43.75
CA GLY A 780 31.42 13.68 -44.44
C GLY A 780 32.12 12.46 -43.82
N ALA A 781 31.39 11.38 -43.61
CA ALA A 781 31.98 10.10 -43.19
C ALA A 781 32.81 9.51 -44.34
N ALA A 782 33.98 8.92 -44.00
CA ALA A 782 34.81 8.22 -44.98
C ALA A 782 34.14 6.91 -45.44
N GLN A 783 34.63 6.39 -46.56
CA GLN A 783 34.16 5.12 -47.10
C GLN A 783 34.55 4.00 -46.07
N GLY A 784 33.53 3.32 -45.51
CA GLY A 784 33.68 2.36 -44.43
C GLY A 784 33.35 2.89 -43.02
N GLU A 785 33.31 4.20 -42.79
CA GLU A 785 32.88 4.78 -41.52
C GLU A 785 31.35 4.97 -41.38
N MET A 786 30.62 4.87 -42.51
CA MET A 786 29.20 5.22 -42.54
C MET A 786 28.34 4.44 -41.53
N THR A 787 28.48 3.13 -41.48
CA THR A 787 27.75 2.26 -40.53
C THR A 787 28.07 2.61 -39.08
N THR A 788 29.34 2.92 -38.78
CA THR A 788 29.79 3.36 -37.47
C THR A 788 29.21 4.72 -37.08
N VAL A 789 29.21 5.67 -38.04
CA VAL A 789 28.63 7.00 -37.86
C VAL A 789 27.13 6.92 -37.58
N LEU A 790 26.41 6.10 -38.36
CA LEU A 790 24.98 5.90 -38.18
C LEU A 790 24.63 5.25 -36.83
N PHE A 791 25.34 4.17 -36.48
CA PHE A 791 25.15 3.51 -35.20
C PHE A 791 25.42 4.46 -34.03
N THR A 792 26.53 5.21 -34.07
CA THR A 792 26.91 6.16 -33.03
C THR A 792 25.90 7.32 -32.95
N LEU A 793 25.47 7.86 -34.09
CA LEU A 793 24.46 8.92 -34.15
C LEU A 793 23.14 8.47 -33.50
N PHE A 794 22.70 7.25 -33.81
CA PHE A 794 21.47 6.71 -33.23
C PHE A 794 21.56 6.59 -31.70
N VAL A 795 22.67 6.03 -31.21
CA VAL A 795 22.90 5.90 -29.74
C VAL A 795 22.92 7.29 -29.08
N LEU A 796 23.62 8.26 -29.64
CA LEU A 796 23.67 9.63 -29.08
C LEU A 796 22.30 10.30 -29.09
N PHE A 797 21.51 10.13 -30.15
CA PHE A 797 20.13 10.63 -30.19
C PHE A 797 19.31 10.10 -29.01
N GLN A 798 19.43 8.83 -28.71
CA GLN A 798 18.66 8.23 -27.62
C GLN A 798 19.17 8.69 -26.25
N LEU A 799 20.47 8.80 -26.04
CA LEU A 799 21.04 9.33 -24.80
C LEU A 799 20.57 10.76 -24.52
N PHE A 800 20.52 11.63 -25.55
CA PHE A 800 19.96 12.97 -25.42
C PHE A 800 18.43 12.97 -25.24
N ASN A 801 17.74 12.06 -25.89
CA ASN A 801 16.30 11.89 -25.72
C ASN A 801 15.91 11.45 -24.30
N ALA A 802 16.78 10.69 -23.62
CA ALA A 802 16.55 10.33 -22.23
C ALA A 802 16.39 11.58 -21.36
N PHE A 803 17.15 12.65 -21.60
CA PHE A 803 16.97 13.93 -20.90
C PHE A 803 15.64 14.61 -21.25
N ASN A 804 15.21 14.53 -22.52
CA ASN A 804 13.89 15.07 -22.92
C ASN A 804 12.74 14.36 -22.23
N CYS A 805 12.85 13.06 -22.00
CA CYS A 805 11.82 12.24 -21.36
C CYS A 805 11.71 12.48 -19.85
N ARG A 806 12.68 13.14 -19.21
CA ARG A 806 12.56 13.54 -17.79
C ARG A 806 11.45 14.57 -17.58
N GLU A 807 11.28 15.50 -18.54
CA GLU A 807 10.28 16.56 -18.46
C GLU A 807 9.19 16.34 -19.51
N LEU A 808 8.08 15.72 -19.05
CA LEU A 808 6.91 15.47 -19.89
C LEU A 808 6.03 16.71 -20.10
N HIS A 809 6.19 17.72 -19.27
CA HIS A 809 5.41 18.95 -19.28
C HIS A 809 6.17 20.10 -19.95
N SER A 810 5.69 21.32 -19.76
CA SER A 810 6.25 22.51 -20.43
C SER A 810 7.51 23.07 -19.76
N GLU A 811 7.98 22.51 -18.66
CA GLU A 811 9.21 22.97 -17.99
C GLU A 811 10.46 22.64 -18.80
N SER A 812 11.51 23.45 -18.65
CA SER A 812 12.79 23.20 -19.29
C SER A 812 13.55 22.06 -18.60
N ILE A 813 14.19 21.20 -19.39
CA ILE A 813 15.04 20.11 -18.86
C ILE A 813 16.20 20.63 -18.00
N PHE A 814 16.64 21.88 -18.23
CA PHE A 814 17.76 22.47 -17.51
C PHE A 814 17.42 22.84 -16.07
N CYS A 815 16.13 23.01 -15.72
CA CYS A 815 15.71 23.38 -14.36
C CYS A 815 16.05 22.31 -13.30
N HIS A 816 16.03 21.03 -13.69
CA HIS A 816 16.19 19.90 -12.78
C HIS A 816 17.33 18.94 -13.17
N LEU A 817 18.25 19.38 -14.06
CA LEU A 817 19.26 18.53 -14.66
C LEU A 817 20.07 17.71 -13.65
N PHE A 818 20.46 18.30 -12.53
CA PHE A 818 21.32 17.68 -11.52
C PHE A 818 20.57 16.96 -10.38
N LYS A 819 19.23 16.98 -10.37
CA LYS A 819 18.46 16.33 -9.32
C LYS A 819 18.56 14.79 -9.34
N ASN A 820 18.63 14.18 -10.52
CA ASN A 820 18.81 12.74 -10.67
C ASN A 820 20.29 12.41 -11.00
N LYS A 821 21.10 12.30 -9.95
CA LYS A 821 22.52 11.94 -10.07
C LYS A 821 22.74 10.54 -10.66
N LEU A 822 21.82 9.61 -10.36
CA LEU A 822 21.89 8.24 -10.88
C LEU A 822 21.75 8.22 -12.40
N MET A 823 20.83 8.99 -12.94
CA MET A 823 20.66 9.11 -14.40
C MET A 823 21.90 9.69 -15.06
N LEU A 824 22.48 10.75 -14.51
CA LEU A 824 23.70 11.35 -15.04
C LEU A 824 24.86 10.34 -15.06
N LEU A 825 25.00 9.57 -13.99
CA LEU A 825 26.01 8.52 -13.90
C LEU A 825 25.77 7.44 -14.97
N VAL A 826 24.55 6.92 -15.07
CA VAL A 826 24.21 5.83 -16.00
C VAL A 826 24.37 6.28 -17.45
N VAL A 827 23.84 7.45 -17.82
CA VAL A 827 24.00 8.00 -19.18
C VAL A 827 25.46 8.26 -19.49
N GLY A 828 26.22 8.79 -18.54
CA GLY A 828 27.68 8.98 -18.68
C GLY A 828 28.44 7.66 -18.88
N CYS A 829 28.13 6.63 -18.08
CA CYS A 829 28.72 5.30 -18.23
C CYS A 829 28.35 4.67 -19.58
N THR A 830 27.08 4.77 -20.03
CA THR A 830 26.64 4.26 -21.32
C THR A 830 27.36 4.98 -22.46
N PHE A 831 27.56 6.29 -22.34
CA PHE A 831 28.34 7.07 -23.33
C PHE A 831 29.79 6.60 -23.38
N VAL A 832 30.45 6.43 -22.23
CA VAL A 832 31.84 5.94 -22.16
C VAL A 832 31.93 4.53 -22.77
N LEU A 833 31.00 3.64 -22.46
CA LEU A 833 30.93 2.30 -23.06
C LEU A 833 30.78 2.38 -24.58
N GLN A 834 29.96 3.28 -25.10
CA GLN A 834 29.82 3.50 -26.53
C GLN A 834 31.12 3.93 -27.17
N VAL A 835 31.87 4.86 -26.56
CA VAL A 835 33.18 5.29 -27.04
C VAL A 835 34.17 4.10 -27.05
N LEU A 836 34.19 3.29 -25.99
CA LEU A 836 35.07 2.12 -25.90
C LEU A 836 34.78 1.10 -27.00
N ILE A 837 33.50 0.83 -27.27
CA ILE A 837 33.08 -0.09 -28.32
C ILE A 837 33.54 0.40 -29.70
N ILE A 838 33.29 1.66 -30.01
CA ILE A 838 33.63 2.21 -31.30
C ILE A 838 35.14 2.24 -31.50
N GLN A 839 35.94 2.51 -30.46
CA GLN A 839 37.38 2.64 -30.58
C GLN A 839 38.15 1.32 -30.50
N PHE A 840 37.62 0.33 -29.73
CA PHE A 840 38.39 -0.87 -29.39
C PHE A 840 37.71 -2.21 -29.72
N ALA A 841 36.38 -2.24 -29.92
CA ALA A 841 35.66 -3.47 -30.16
C ALA A 841 35.12 -3.59 -31.61
N GLY A 842 35.78 -2.92 -32.56
CA GLY A 842 35.38 -2.83 -33.97
C GLY A 842 35.15 -4.18 -34.64
N ALA A 843 36.02 -5.16 -34.35
CA ALA A 843 35.88 -6.51 -34.90
C ALA A 843 34.58 -7.23 -34.52
N PHE A 844 34.03 -6.94 -33.33
CA PHE A 844 32.75 -7.55 -32.86
C PHE A 844 31.52 -6.79 -33.37
N PHE A 845 31.57 -5.48 -33.36
CA PHE A 845 30.41 -4.66 -33.68
C PHE A 845 30.36 -4.20 -35.14
N GLY A 846 31.33 -4.61 -35.99
CA GLY A 846 31.44 -4.15 -37.36
C GLY A 846 31.67 -2.63 -37.45
N THR A 847 32.43 -2.08 -36.47
CA THR A 847 32.66 -0.65 -36.37
C THR A 847 34.15 -0.30 -36.64
N VAL A 848 34.40 0.92 -37.05
CA VAL A 848 35.73 1.47 -37.22
C VAL A 848 35.96 2.64 -36.29
N PRO A 849 37.19 2.85 -35.78
CA PRO A 849 37.46 3.97 -34.87
C PRO A 849 37.18 5.32 -35.53
N LEU A 850 36.47 6.20 -34.82
CA LEU A 850 36.10 7.53 -35.29
C LEU A 850 37.08 8.58 -34.75
N GLY A 851 37.43 9.54 -35.59
CA GLY A 851 38.24 10.70 -35.19
C GLY A 851 37.44 11.69 -34.30
N ILE A 852 38.20 12.45 -33.47
CA ILE A 852 37.61 13.43 -32.52
C ILE A 852 36.69 14.45 -33.23
N ALA A 853 37.05 14.89 -34.44
CA ALA A 853 36.22 15.81 -35.21
C ALA A 853 34.87 15.22 -35.58
N MET A 854 34.81 13.92 -35.92
CA MET A 854 33.57 13.21 -36.21
C MET A 854 32.72 13.07 -34.95
N TRP A 855 33.34 12.72 -33.80
CA TRP A 855 32.64 12.71 -32.51
C TRP A 855 32.01 14.07 -32.18
N GLY A 856 32.74 15.19 -32.43
CA GLY A 856 32.22 16.54 -32.22
C GLY A 856 30.99 16.85 -33.11
N LYS A 857 31.04 16.47 -34.40
CA LYS A 857 29.92 16.65 -35.34
C LYS A 857 28.69 15.81 -34.91
N LEU A 858 28.92 14.54 -34.53
CA LEU A 858 27.88 13.65 -34.07
C LEU A 858 27.21 14.15 -32.78
N PHE A 859 27.98 14.63 -31.84
CA PHE A 859 27.49 15.20 -30.60
C PHE A 859 26.65 16.46 -30.83
N ALA A 860 27.13 17.38 -31.67
CA ALA A 860 26.41 18.58 -32.02
C ALA A 860 25.08 18.26 -32.74
N LEU A 861 25.10 17.29 -33.67
CA LEU A 861 23.90 16.87 -34.37
C LEU A 861 22.91 16.18 -33.41
N ALA A 862 23.37 15.30 -32.56
CA ALA A 862 22.51 14.60 -31.57
C ALA A 862 21.90 15.58 -30.55
N PHE A 863 22.64 16.64 -30.15
CA PHE A 863 22.13 17.67 -29.26
C PHE A 863 20.91 18.44 -29.84
N SER A 864 20.76 18.45 -31.18
CA SER A 864 19.60 19.06 -31.84
C SER A 864 18.26 18.52 -31.35
N VAL A 865 18.21 17.25 -30.86
CA VAL A 865 17.01 16.64 -30.27
C VAL A 865 16.56 17.41 -29.01
N ILE A 866 17.50 17.83 -28.19
CA ILE A 866 17.21 18.67 -27.01
C ILE A 866 16.71 20.05 -27.47
N VAL A 867 17.40 20.65 -28.40
CA VAL A 867 17.03 21.98 -28.92
C VAL A 867 15.61 21.97 -29.48
N LEU A 868 15.29 20.99 -30.31
CA LEU A 868 13.94 20.84 -30.84
C LEU A 868 12.88 20.71 -29.74
N SER A 869 13.13 19.88 -28.73
CA SER A 869 12.22 19.69 -27.61
C SER A 869 12.01 20.99 -26.82
N GLU A 870 13.08 21.73 -26.54
CA GLU A 870 12.98 23.01 -25.81
C GLU A 870 12.24 24.08 -26.63
N VAL A 871 12.49 24.16 -27.94
CA VAL A 871 11.75 25.06 -28.85
C VAL A 871 10.26 24.75 -28.82
N ILE A 872 9.86 23.47 -28.92
CA ILE A 872 8.46 23.07 -28.85
C ILE A 872 7.84 23.47 -27.49
N LYS A 873 8.58 23.30 -26.39
CA LYS A 873 8.11 23.68 -25.03
C LYS A 873 7.96 25.20 -24.90
N VAL A 874 8.85 26.00 -25.49
CA VAL A 874 8.72 27.46 -25.51
C VAL A 874 7.45 27.87 -26.23
N PHE A 875 7.18 27.32 -27.40
CA PHE A 875 5.92 27.60 -28.12
C PHE A 875 4.70 27.16 -27.31
N ALA A 876 4.71 25.99 -26.70
CA ALA A 876 3.62 25.51 -25.84
C ALA A 876 3.34 26.47 -24.67
N ARG A 877 4.38 26.99 -24.01
CA ARG A 877 4.27 27.99 -22.94
C ARG A 877 3.65 29.30 -23.42
N LEU A 878 4.05 29.78 -24.61
CA LEU A 878 3.51 31.01 -25.19
C LEU A 878 2.00 30.86 -25.55
N PHE A 879 1.60 29.69 -26.04
CA PHE A 879 0.18 29.40 -26.33
C PHE A 879 -0.66 29.23 -25.06
N GLN A 880 -0.10 28.67 -23.99
CA GLN A 880 -0.82 28.55 -22.70
C GLN A 880 -1.05 29.92 -22.04
N LYS A 881 -0.05 30.83 -22.08
CA LYS A 881 -0.20 32.21 -21.60
C LYS A 881 -1.27 33.02 -22.32
N LYS A 882 -1.59 32.68 -23.58
CA LYS A 882 -2.67 33.34 -24.32
C LYS A 882 -4.08 32.82 -23.99
N LYS A 883 -4.17 31.65 -23.33
CA LYS A 883 -5.46 31.04 -22.94
C LYS A 883 -5.82 31.26 -21.46
N ALA A 884 -4.86 31.64 -20.60
CA ALA A 884 -5.06 32.10 -19.23
C ALA A 884 -5.25 33.63 -19.24
#